data_06cbc19595921e6ce84991658a38502a
#
_entry.id   06cbc19595921e6ce84991658a38502a
#
_cell.length_a   1.000
_cell.length_b   1.000
_cell.length_c   1.000
_cell.angle_alpha   90.00
_cell.angle_beta   90.00
_cell.angle_gamma   90.00
#
_symmetry.space_group_name_H-M   'P 1'
#
loop_
_entity.id
_entity.type
_entity.pdbx_description
1 polymer ?
#
loop_
_entity_poly.entity_id
_entity_poly.type
_entity_poly.pdbx_seq_one_letter_code
_entity_poly.pdbx_strand_id
1 'polypeptide(L)'
;MKPAFTPLSMAPALLAGYLFNPLVLAADSATALDKVIVTGSRGSEVRTVTSSPAPIDVIDSKQLEQTGSSSLREALQKTLPSFSQRPSGSSNDSVARPYSLRGLNGSNVLVLVNGKRRHNSSVINLDSTAAYGTNPVDLDMIPVSAIDHIEVLRDGASAQYGSDAIAGVINIILKQHDNGGSVSTQYGQYYEDGDGGNLRQTLNQGLALGDSGGFLNYALDAKSVQTATRSREATGNLYFPGDPRNATADREVQKNGLPKIKAINLSYNAELPVSDALTLYSFSTLSQRDAKGGQNYRRPNSTNIIPEIYPDGTAPFYTLKETDYQAAAGGKGEIAAWQWDLSSTFGRAKSQAGADESLNASLGPGSPTHFDTYTNTFDQWTNNLDLTRAFEVGLSKPLQVSWGLEHRHERYKTESDDALSWINGGYIYPSGPLAGQPGAVGAQGAITLTPEDEGQASRNSYASYLDVGFNPIEKLYLGAAARFEKYDDSSGNTRSGKLTARYDFTPTFALRGTLSNGFRAPSLSQSTYAQTANQYTTVNGVSQFVEAKTARVDSALAKALGAEDLSPEKSRNISLGLTWQPLPQASVTLDAYQIEIRDRIALTGFLYGNGVDQILVANGYKPGYRTKYFTNAADTTTRGIDLVADYRVDYGAFGQVKYGIGANYNKTVIDGIKQTPASLKAAGNNLELFDRVAQGYLTVANPKTKLILSANWQIERFTVNAAVTRYDKVIARDANPDYDVTYGAKWLTDLEVAYALTDNFDIAVGANNLFDVRADNSAFPAGDVNGFPKFGSISPFDPYGGFWYTRIAYNF
;
A
#
# COMPACT_ATOMS: atom_id res chain seq x y z
N MET A 1 15.45 28.28 24.30
CA MET A 1 15.88 29.16 23.18
C MET A 1 15.07 28.80 21.95
N LYS A 2 14.27 29.71 21.44
CA LYS A 2 13.42 29.49 20.26
C LYS A 2 14.34 29.34 19.01
N PRO A 3 14.21 28.34 18.18
CA PRO A 3 14.91 28.31 16.91
C PRO A 3 14.21 29.23 15.90
N ALA A 4 14.99 30.05 15.25
CA ALA A 4 14.57 30.97 14.22
C ALA A 4 14.21 30.22 12.94
N PHE A 5 13.03 30.55 12.42
CA PHE A 5 12.59 30.15 11.08
C PHE A 5 13.42 30.90 10.02
N THR A 6 14.14 30.18 9.17
CA THR A 6 14.59 30.71 7.88
C THR A 6 13.57 30.28 6.82
N PRO A 7 12.87 31.23 6.16
CA PRO A 7 12.01 30.86 5.04
C PRO A 7 12.87 30.55 3.82
N LEU A 8 12.63 29.39 3.19
CA LEU A 8 13.10 29.13 1.83
C LEU A 8 12.32 30.06 0.90
N SER A 9 12.99 31.13 0.45
CA SER A 9 12.49 31.99 -0.61
C SER A 9 12.63 31.28 -1.94
N MET A 10 11.54 30.70 -2.44
CA MET A 10 11.36 30.52 -3.89
C MET A 10 10.50 31.68 -4.37
N ALA A 11 11.11 32.56 -5.13
CA ALA A 11 10.45 33.67 -5.78
C ALA A 11 9.47 33.17 -6.85
N PRO A 12 8.25 33.70 -6.91
CA PRO A 12 7.39 33.53 -8.10
C PRO A 12 7.81 34.55 -9.13
N ALA A 13 8.53 34.12 -10.16
CA ALA A 13 8.73 34.91 -11.35
C ALA A 13 7.98 34.26 -12.52
N LEU A 14 7.21 35.10 -13.22
CA LEU A 14 6.52 34.86 -14.49
C LEU A 14 5.10 34.31 -14.40
N LEU A 15 4.14 35.18 -14.14
CA LEU A 15 2.77 35.11 -14.65
C LEU A 15 2.29 36.52 -14.98
N ALA A 16 2.59 37.00 -16.16
CA ALA A 16 1.93 38.13 -16.74
C ALA A 16 1.71 37.87 -18.23
N GLY A 17 0.46 37.78 -18.59
CA GLY A 17 0.01 37.88 -19.98
C GLY A 17 -0.75 36.65 -20.46
N TYR A 18 -2.05 36.71 -20.31
CA TYR A 18 -3.10 36.46 -21.28
C TYR A 18 -4.46 36.40 -20.54
N LEU A 19 -5.12 37.55 -20.50
CA LEU A 19 -6.53 37.65 -20.10
C LEU A 19 -7.35 37.73 -21.40
N PHE A 20 -8.51 37.08 -21.33
CA PHE A 20 -9.67 37.10 -22.23
C PHE A 20 -9.79 35.93 -23.23
N ASN A 21 -10.57 34.96 -22.83
CA ASN A 21 -11.56 34.33 -23.71
C ASN A 21 -12.83 33.92 -22.91
N PRO A 22 -14.03 34.03 -23.51
CA PRO A 22 -15.26 33.96 -22.74
C PRO A 22 -15.71 32.53 -22.41
N LEU A 23 -16.30 32.40 -21.22
CA LEU A 23 -16.97 31.25 -20.63
C LEU A 23 -17.79 30.43 -21.61
N VAL A 24 -17.51 29.14 -21.69
CA VAL A 24 -18.51 28.11 -21.94
C VAL A 24 -18.79 27.46 -20.57
N LEU A 25 -19.92 27.78 -19.98
CA LEU A 25 -20.51 27.06 -18.86
C LEU A 25 -20.88 25.66 -19.34
N ALA A 26 -19.98 24.70 -19.14
CA ALA A 26 -20.34 23.30 -19.19
C ALA A 26 -21.11 22.98 -17.90
N ALA A 27 -22.43 22.84 -18.01
CA ALA A 27 -23.26 22.33 -16.95
C ALA A 27 -22.84 20.88 -16.65
N ASP A 28 -22.14 20.69 -15.53
CA ASP A 28 -21.75 19.38 -15.02
C ASP A 28 -22.98 18.71 -14.37
N SER A 29 -23.90 18.21 -15.21
CA SER A 29 -25.13 17.53 -14.78
C SER A 29 -25.09 16.01 -14.96
N ALA A 30 -23.92 15.42 -15.22
CA ALA A 30 -23.78 13.98 -15.23
C ALA A 30 -23.83 13.43 -13.79
N THR A 31 -24.81 12.61 -13.49
CA THR A 31 -24.90 11.87 -12.22
C THR A 31 -23.68 10.95 -12.12
N ALA A 32 -23.06 10.78 -10.92
CA ALA A 32 -21.95 9.84 -10.70
C ALA A 32 -22.31 8.38 -11.11
N LEU A 33 -23.57 8.12 -11.38
CA LEU A 33 -24.14 6.86 -11.82
C LEU A 33 -23.87 6.54 -13.31
N ASP A 34 -23.55 7.55 -14.11
CA ASP A 34 -23.40 7.41 -15.57
C ASP A 34 -21.93 7.45 -16.01
N LYS A 35 -20.97 7.41 -15.07
CA LYS A 35 -19.55 7.36 -15.42
C LYS A 35 -19.22 6.10 -16.19
N VAL A 36 -18.64 6.31 -17.35
CA VAL A 36 -18.09 5.24 -18.20
C VAL A 36 -16.93 4.57 -17.47
N ILE A 37 -16.91 3.25 -17.49
CA ILE A 37 -15.84 2.43 -16.93
C ILE A 37 -15.13 1.66 -18.04
N VAL A 38 -13.84 1.46 -17.87
CA VAL A 38 -12.98 0.70 -18.81
C VAL A 38 -12.44 -0.60 -18.19
N THR A 39 -12.64 -0.80 -16.88
CA THR A 39 -12.14 -1.97 -16.14
C THR A 39 -13.22 -3.05 -16.00
N GLY A 40 -12.84 -4.32 -16.00
CA GLY A 40 -13.72 -5.46 -15.74
C GLY A 40 -14.34 -6.09 -16.98
N SER A 41 -14.12 -5.50 -18.15
CA SER A 41 -14.47 -6.07 -19.47
C SER A 41 -13.43 -5.62 -20.49
N ARG A 42 -13.09 -6.51 -21.41
CA ARG A 42 -12.15 -6.22 -22.50
C ARG A 42 -12.89 -5.84 -23.81
N GLY A 43 -14.24 -5.95 -23.84
CA GLY A 43 -15.04 -5.60 -25.01
C GLY A 43 -15.12 -4.08 -25.23
N SER A 44 -15.51 -3.67 -26.45
CA SER A 44 -15.67 -2.27 -26.85
C SER A 44 -16.99 -1.63 -26.40
N GLU A 45 -17.88 -2.40 -25.72
CA GLU A 45 -19.15 -1.89 -25.21
C GLU A 45 -18.91 -0.91 -24.05
N VAL A 46 -19.44 0.31 -24.19
CA VAL A 46 -19.42 1.32 -23.12
C VAL A 46 -20.32 0.89 -21.97
N ARG A 47 -19.78 0.88 -20.76
CA ARG A 47 -20.49 0.47 -19.53
C ARG A 47 -20.37 1.53 -18.45
N THR A 48 -21.32 1.48 -17.52
CA THR A 48 -21.34 2.29 -16.31
C THR A 48 -21.24 1.39 -15.07
N VAL A 49 -21.09 1.97 -13.89
CA VAL A 49 -21.05 1.23 -12.62
C VAL A 49 -22.29 0.33 -12.46
N THR A 50 -23.48 0.85 -12.81
CA THR A 50 -24.74 0.12 -12.65
C THR A 50 -24.99 -0.91 -13.76
N SER A 51 -24.45 -0.72 -14.96
CA SER A 51 -24.54 -1.69 -16.07
C SER A 51 -23.39 -2.71 -16.08
N SER A 52 -22.39 -2.57 -15.23
CA SER A 52 -21.28 -3.50 -15.13
C SER A 52 -21.70 -4.90 -14.68
N PRO A 53 -21.22 -5.97 -15.35
CA PRO A 53 -21.49 -7.34 -14.95
C PRO A 53 -20.66 -7.80 -13.74
N ALA A 54 -19.72 -6.98 -13.25
CA ALA A 54 -18.91 -7.22 -12.07
C ALA A 54 -18.96 -5.99 -11.13
N PRO A 55 -18.72 -6.17 -9.80
CA PRO A 55 -18.74 -5.06 -8.84
C PRO A 55 -17.56 -4.10 -9.08
N ILE A 56 -17.87 -2.84 -9.35
CA ILE A 56 -16.86 -1.80 -9.58
C ILE A 56 -17.29 -0.50 -8.89
N ASP A 57 -16.32 0.19 -8.27
CA ASP A 57 -16.49 1.53 -7.72
C ASP A 57 -15.70 2.52 -8.58
N VAL A 58 -16.20 3.74 -8.72
CA VAL A 58 -15.51 4.86 -9.38
C VAL A 58 -15.37 6.02 -8.40
N ILE A 59 -14.14 6.46 -8.18
CA ILE A 59 -13.79 7.57 -7.29
C ILE A 59 -13.19 8.67 -8.16
N ASP A 60 -13.84 9.81 -8.24
CA ASP A 60 -13.36 10.93 -9.02
C ASP A 60 -12.28 11.77 -8.29
N SER A 61 -11.57 12.61 -9.03
CA SER A 61 -10.53 13.49 -8.51
C SER A 61 -11.06 14.43 -7.41
N LYS A 62 -12.29 14.97 -7.58
CA LYS A 62 -12.92 15.84 -6.60
C LYS A 62 -13.19 15.13 -5.27
N GLN A 63 -13.68 13.88 -5.33
CA GLN A 63 -13.86 13.05 -4.12
C GLN A 63 -12.53 12.78 -3.41
N LEU A 64 -11.44 12.52 -4.17
CA LEU A 64 -10.10 12.35 -3.59
C LEU A 64 -9.63 13.61 -2.86
N GLU A 65 -9.78 14.79 -3.48
CA GLU A 65 -9.37 16.08 -2.91
C GLU A 65 -10.17 16.42 -1.65
N GLN A 66 -11.48 16.19 -1.66
CA GLN A 66 -12.40 16.48 -0.55
C GLN A 66 -12.14 15.65 0.71
N THR A 67 -11.33 14.59 0.63
CA THR A 67 -10.91 13.85 1.83
C THR A 67 -9.92 14.63 2.71
N GLY A 68 -9.31 15.73 2.20
CA GLY A 68 -8.24 16.44 2.86
C GLY A 68 -6.98 15.61 3.09
N SER A 69 -6.88 14.43 2.46
CA SER A 69 -5.76 13.52 2.63
C SER A 69 -4.55 13.96 1.85
N SER A 70 -3.36 13.73 2.41
CA SER A 70 -2.08 14.06 1.75
C SER A 70 -1.52 12.91 0.91
N SER A 71 -2.18 11.76 0.93
CA SER A 71 -1.75 10.56 0.20
C SER A 71 -2.91 9.84 -0.46
N LEU A 72 -2.64 9.17 -1.59
CA LEU A 72 -3.65 8.42 -2.32
C LEU A 72 -4.24 7.28 -1.48
N ARG A 73 -3.41 6.57 -0.71
CA ARG A 73 -3.86 5.48 0.17
C ARG A 73 -4.83 5.97 1.25
N GLU A 74 -4.56 7.13 1.87
CA GLU A 74 -5.46 7.74 2.87
C GLU A 74 -6.79 8.14 2.23
N ALA A 75 -6.76 8.73 1.03
CA ALA A 75 -7.97 9.09 0.30
C ALA A 75 -8.82 7.84 -0.03
N LEU A 76 -8.20 6.75 -0.51
CA LEU A 76 -8.88 5.48 -0.75
C LEU A 76 -9.46 4.86 0.54
N GLN A 77 -8.75 4.96 1.65
CA GLN A 77 -9.27 4.47 2.94
C GLN A 77 -10.53 5.22 3.37
N LYS A 78 -10.65 6.51 3.08
CA LYS A 78 -11.81 7.32 3.45
C LYS A 78 -12.99 7.16 2.48
N THR A 79 -12.74 6.76 1.25
CA THR A 79 -13.76 6.65 0.20
C THR A 79 -14.25 5.22 -0.04
N LEU A 80 -13.40 4.20 0.17
CA LEU A 80 -13.72 2.79 -0.08
C LEU A 80 -13.95 2.01 1.22
N PRO A 81 -15.13 1.44 1.43
CA PRO A 81 -15.40 0.66 2.65
C PRO A 81 -14.58 -0.64 2.71
N SER A 82 -14.29 -1.26 1.56
CA SER A 82 -13.50 -2.50 1.47
C SER A 82 -11.99 -2.31 1.51
N PHE A 83 -11.51 -1.06 1.47
CA PHE A 83 -10.08 -0.73 1.52
C PHE A 83 -9.65 -0.36 2.95
N SER A 84 -8.52 -0.88 3.39
CA SER A 84 -7.91 -0.55 4.69
C SER A 84 -6.40 -0.39 4.52
N GLN A 85 -5.81 0.51 5.30
CA GLN A 85 -4.36 0.65 5.43
C GLN A 85 -3.97 0.68 6.89
N ARG A 86 -2.71 0.37 7.18
CA ARG A 86 -2.12 0.59 8.49
C ARG A 86 -1.55 2.02 8.55
N PRO A 87 -1.98 2.86 9.49
CA PRO A 87 -1.58 4.27 9.51
C PRO A 87 -0.18 4.52 10.06
N SER A 88 0.39 3.59 10.83
CA SER A 88 1.71 3.73 11.43
C SER A 88 2.48 2.41 11.41
N GLY A 89 3.80 2.49 11.41
CA GLY A 89 4.76 1.41 11.49
C GLY A 89 5.99 1.85 12.25
N SER A 90 6.96 0.97 12.42
CA SER A 90 8.21 1.23 13.16
C SER A 90 9.47 1.14 12.31
N SER A 91 9.34 0.97 11.00
CA SER A 91 10.46 0.82 10.06
C SER A 91 10.12 1.43 8.71
N ASN A 92 10.79 1.00 7.64
CA ASN A 92 10.51 1.41 6.27
C ASN A 92 9.04 1.22 5.87
N ASP A 93 8.31 0.30 6.52
CA ASP A 93 6.89 0.04 6.31
C ASP A 93 5.99 1.21 6.76
N SER A 94 6.49 2.10 7.62
CA SER A 94 5.76 3.33 7.97
C SER A 94 5.80 4.38 6.86
N VAL A 95 6.64 4.18 5.86
CA VAL A 95 6.78 5.02 4.66
C VAL A 95 6.03 4.39 3.49
N ALA A 96 6.45 3.17 3.06
CA ALA A 96 5.77 2.37 2.05
C ALA A 96 4.66 1.52 2.67
N ARG A 97 3.66 2.20 3.28
CA ARG A 97 2.63 1.57 4.12
C ARG A 97 1.81 0.52 3.39
N PRO A 98 1.66 -0.68 3.96
CA PRO A 98 0.84 -1.72 3.36
C PRO A 98 -0.65 -1.38 3.44
N TYR A 99 -1.39 -1.86 2.45
CA TYR A 99 -2.85 -1.76 2.38
C TYR A 99 -3.49 -3.12 2.13
N SER A 100 -4.79 -3.18 2.29
CA SER A 100 -5.61 -4.36 2.01
C SER A 100 -6.91 -3.98 1.30
N LEU A 101 -7.41 -4.90 0.48
CA LEU A 101 -8.72 -4.83 -0.14
C LEU A 101 -9.51 -6.09 0.24
N ARG A 102 -10.74 -5.92 0.78
CA ARG A 102 -11.55 -7.06 1.26
C ARG A 102 -10.82 -7.95 2.29
N GLY A 103 -9.95 -7.34 3.14
CA GLY A 103 -9.15 -8.05 4.14
C GLY A 103 -7.95 -8.83 3.58
N LEU A 104 -7.73 -8.83 2.26
CA LEU A 104 -6.55 -9.42 1.60
C LEU A 104 -5.47 -8.37 1.38
N ASN A 105 -4.20 -8.76 1.51
CA ASN A 105 -3.09 -7.81 1.41
C ASN A 105 -2.93 -7.23 -0.01
N GLY A 106 -2.24 -6.09 -0.12
CA GLY A 106 -2.06 -5.36 -1.37
C GLY A 106 -1.35 -6.15 -2.48
N SER A 107 -0.59 -7.20 -2.16
CA SER A 107 0.01 -8.08 -3.17
C SER A 107 -1.01 -9.02 -3.85
N ASN A 108 -2.23 -9.12 -3.32
CA ASN A 108 -3.35 -9.81 -3.98
C ASN A 108 -4.25 -8.84 -4.77
N VAL A 109 -3.83 -7.58 -4.92
CA VAL A 109 -4.53 -6.52 -5.66
C VAL A 109 -3.66 -6.06 -6.82
N LEU A 110 -4.17 -6.16 -8.03
CA LEU A 110 -3.49 -5.63 -9.19
C LEU A 110 -3.71 -4.11 -9.29
N VAL A 111 -2.64 -3.35 -9.50
CA VAL A 111 -2.72 -1.91 -9.78
C VAL A 111 -2.35 -1.64 -11.24
N LEU A 112 -3.17 -0.84 -11.91
CA LEU A 112 -2.98 -0.39 -13.28
C LEU A 112 -2.94 1.14 -13.31
N VAL A 113 -2.22 1.70 -14.28
CA VAL A 113 -2.27 3.11 -14.67
C VAL A 113 -2.64 3.15 -16.16
N ASN A 114 -3.75 3.81 -16.51
CA ASN A 114 -4.32 3.80 -17.86
C ASN A 114 -4.42 2.38 -18.44
N GLY A 115 -4.83 1.40 -17.62
CA GLY A 115 -4.97 0.01 -18.04
C GLY A 115 -3.65 -0.78 -18.17
N LYS A 116 -2.48 -0.17 -17.99
CA LYS A 116 -1.18 -0.86 -18.05
C LYS A 116 -0.67 -1.17 -16.63
N ARG A 117 -0.11 -2.38 -16.44
CA ARG A 117 0.35 -2.88 -15.13
C ARG A 117 1.38 -1.95 -14.50
N ARG A 118 1.13 -1.56 -13.23
CA ARG A 118 2.10 -0.87 -12.38
C ARG A 118 3.07 -1.89 -11.76
N HIS A 119 4.35 -1.56 -11.69
CA HIS A 119 5.37 -2.37 -11.02
C HIS A 119 5.23 -2.30 -9.49
N ASN A 120 5.71 -3.35 -8.80
CA ASN A 120 5.73 -3.41 -7.35
C ASN A 120 6.78 -2.47 -6.73
N SER A 121 6.62 -2.15 -5.45
CA SER A 121 7.65 -1.48 -4.66
C SER A 121 8.90 -2.35 -4.51
N SER A 122 10.07 -1.73 -4.35
CA SER A 122 11.30 -2.42 -3.95
C SER A 122 11.38 -2.69 -2.44
N VAL A 123 10.52 -2.03 -1.63
CA VAL A 123 10.47 -2.19 -0.16
C VAL A 123 9.66 -3.43 0.20
N ILE A 124 10.27 -4.33 0.97
CA ILE A 124 9.56 -5.47 1.59
C ILE A 124 8.99 -5.03 2.94
N ASN A 125 7.72 -5.35 3.17
CA ASN A 125 7.07 -5.11 4.45
C ASN A 125 7.57 -6.12 5.49
N LEU A 126 8.27 -5.64 6.50
CA LEU A 126 8.85 -6.47 7.58
C LEU A 126 8.24 -6.17 8.95
N ASP A 127 7.28 -5.26 9.03
CA ASP A 127 6.45 -5.08 10.22
C ASP A 127 5.38 -6.17 10.30
N SER A 128 5.05 -6.52 11.51
CA SER A 128 4.08 -7.55 11.86
C SER A 128 2.65 -7.16 11.47
N THR A 129 2.26 -7.46 10.21
CA THR A 129 0.95 -7.16 9.62
C THR A 129 0.50 -8.29 8.69
N ALA A 130 -0.74 -8.22 8.18
CA ALA A 130 -1.21 -9.12 7.12
C ALA A 130 -0.40 -9.01 5.80
N ALA A 131 0.40 -7.95 5.63
CA ALA A 131 1.28 -7.75 4.50
C ALA A 131 2.73 -8.19 4.75
N TYR A 132 3.02 -8.79 5.91
CA TYR A 132 4.36 -9.23 6.30
C TYR A 132 5.01 -10.11 5.24
N GLY A 133 6.21 -9.73 4.82
CA GLY A 133 6.95 -10.41 3.76
C GLY A 133 6.47 -10.14 2.34
N THR A 134 5.67 -9.10 2.09
CA THR A 134 5.21 -8.73 0.74
C THR A 134 5.70 -7.35 0.33
N ASN A 135 5.65 -7.06 -0.97
CA ASN A 135 6.04 -5.77 -1.55
C ASN A 135 4.98 -5.29 -2.57
N PRO A 136 3.79 -4.87 -2.13
CA PRO A 136 2.75 -4.37 -3.02
C PRO A 136 3.18 -3.08 -3.73
N VAL A 137 2.42 -2.68 -4.75
CA VAL A 137 2.58 -1.37 -5.40
C VAL A 137 2.46 -0.25 -4.36
N ASP A 138 3.36 0.72 -4.37
CA ASP A 138 3.21 1.93 -3.56
C ASP A 138 2.36 2.98 -4.30
N LEU A 139 1.11 3.14 -3.85
CA LEU A 139 0.15 4.06 -4.45
C LEU A 139 0.53 5.53 -4.27
N ASP A 140 1.33 5.87 -3.26
CA ASP A 140 1.75 7.25 -2.99
C ASP A 140 2.88 7.75 -3.91
N MET A 141 3.40 6.86 -4.77
CA MET A 141 4.34 7.21 -5.84
C MET A 141 3.63 7.72 -7.11
N ILE A 142 2.31 7.88 -7.07
CA ILE A 142 1.51 8.40 -8.19
C ILE A 142 0.93 9.76 -7.78
N PRO A 143 1.17 10.85 -8.55
CA PRO A 143 0.65 12.16 -8.22
C PRO A 143 -0.88 12.18 -8.28
N VAL A 144 -1.53 12.54 -7.17
CA VAL A 144 -3.01 12.59 -7.09
C VAL A 144 -3.57 13.66 -8.02
N SER A 145 -2.82 14.76 -8.24
CA SER A 145 -3.22 15.84 -9.16
C SER A 145 -3.32 15.39 -10.64
N ALA A 146 -2.65 14.29 -10.99
CA ALA A 146 -2.72 13.70 -12.33
C ALA A 146 -3.96 12.84 -12.56
N ILE A 147 -4.65 12.43 -11.47
CA ILE A 147 -5.73 11.45 -11.54
C ILE A 147 -7.03 12.12 -11.98
N ASP A 148 -7.67 11.56 -13.01
CA ASP A 148 -9.04 11.90 -13.38
C ASP A 148 -10.04 11.14 -12.50
N HIS A 149 -9.91 9.81 -12.47
CA HIS A 149 -10.69 8.95 -11.57
C HIS A 149 -9.96 7.62 -11.34
N ILE A 150 -10.43 6.88 -10.35
CA ILE A 150 -9.95 5.54 -10.03
C ILE A 150 -11.12 4.58 -10.15
N GLU A 151 -10.91 3.49 -10.88
CA GLU A 151 -11.83 2.36 -10.97
C GLU A 151 -11.33 1.22 -10.09
N VAL A 152 -12.19 0.75 -9.16
CA VAL A 152 -11.86 -0.36 -8.26
C VAL A 152 -12.78 -1.53 -8.55
N LEU A 153 -12.30 -2.48 -9.33
CA LEU A 153 -12.97 -3.74 -9.60
C LEU A 153 -12.80 -4.65 -8.38
N ARG A 154 -13.90 -4.91 -7.67
CA ARG A 154 -13.93 -5.77 -6.47
C ARG A 154 -14.27 -7.22 -6.83
N ASP A 155 -13.50 -7.82 -7.75
CA ASP A 155 -13.72 -9.19 -8.20
C ASP A 155 -12.42 -9.83 -8.68
N GLY A 156 -12.33 -11.17 -8.62
CA GLY A 156 -11.22 -11.89 -9.21
C GLY A 156 -11.14 -11.67 -10.73
N ALA A 157 -9.98 -11.22 -11.23
CA ALA A 157 -9.82 -10.80 -12.61
C ALA A 157 -8.54 -11.34 -13.27
N SER A 158 -7.94 -12.40 -12.71
CA SER A 158 -6.69 -12.96 -13.24
C SER A 158 -6.83 -13.51 -14.68
N ALA A 159 -8.02 -13.94 -15.09
CA ALA A 159 -8.28 -14.36 -16.47
C ALA A 159 -8.16 -13.21 -17.48
N GLN A 160 -8.40 -11.97 -17.04
CA GLN A 160 -8.36 -10.77 -17.89
C GLN A 160 -7.02 -10.03 -17.78
N TYR A 161 -6.42 -9.98 -16.58
CA TYR A 161 -5.27 -9.11 -16.25
C TYR A 161 -4.03 -9.87 -15.75
N GLY A 162 -4.11 -11.19 -15.55
CA GLY A 162 -3.00 -12.04 -15.11
C GLY A 162 -2.81 -12.08 -13.57
N SER A 163 -1.59 -12.38 -13.15
CA SER A 163 -1.18 -12.52 -11.74
C SER A 163 -1.62 -11.32 -10.89
N ASP A 164 -1.86 -11.56 -9.61
CA ASP A 164 -2.12 -10.58 -8.53
C ASP A 164 -3.57 -10.07 -8.46
N ALA A 165 -4.39 -10.23 -9.51
CA ALA A 165 -5.79 -9.81 -9.54
C ALA A 165 -6.71 -10.81 -8.80
N ILE A 166 -6.42 -11.11 -7.53
CA ILE A 166 -7.17 -12.06 -6.68
C ILE A 166 -8.29 -11.34 -5.93
N ALA A 167 -7.94 -10.29 -5.17
CA ALA A 167 -8.91 -9.50 -4.38
C ALA A 167 -9.65 -8.47 -5.23
N GLY A 168 -9.00 -8.02 -6.30
CA GLY A 168 -9.52 -7.00 -7.22
C GLY A 168 -8.45 -6.33 -8.06
N VAL A 169 -8.88 -5.28 -8.77
CA VAL A 169 -8.02 -4.42 -9.60
C VAL A 169 -8.28 -2.97 -9.24
N ILE A 170 -7.23 -2.19 -9.04
CA ILE A 170 -7.28 -0.73 -8.92
C ILE A 170 -6.70 -0.17 -10.21
N ASN A 171 -7.52 0.45 -11.04
CA ASN A 171 -7.09 1.10 -12.28
C ASN A 171 -7.15 2.62 -12.12
N ILE A 172 -6.01 3.27 -12.20
CA ILE A 172 -5.85 4.71 -12.05
C ILE A 172 -5.85 5.32 -13.44
N ILE A 173 -6.88 6.10 -13.74
CA ILE A 173 -7.03 6.80 -15.01
C ILE A 173 -6.48 8.21 -14.85
N LEU A 174 -5.52 8.56 -15.71
CA LEU A 174 -4.88 9.87 -15.72
C LEU A 174 -5.72 10.88 -16.52
N LYS A 175 -5.67 12.15 -16.13
CA LYS A 175 -6.32 13.27 -16.82
C LYS A 175 -5.88 13.37 -18.29
N GLN A 176 -6.85 13.73 -19.15
CA GLN A 176 -6.69 13.85 -20.60
C GLN A 176 -7.07 15.26 -21.10
N HIS A 177 -7.00 16.27 -20.23
CA HIS A 177 -7.33 17.63 -20.58
C HIS A 177 -6.29 18.18 -21.58
N ASP A 178 -6.78 18.81 -22.63
CA ASP A 178 -5.98 19.49 -23.68
C ASP A 178 -5.81 20.99 -23.42
N ASN A 179 -6.45 21.52 -22.38
CA ASN A 179 -6.41 22.92 -21.98
C ASN A 179 -6.70 23.08 -20.48
N GLY A 180 -6.52 24.30 -19.98
CA GLY A 180 -6.78 24.63 -18.59
C GLY A 180 -5.85 23.92 -17.62
N GLY A 181 -6.07 24.15 -16.34
CA GLY A 181 -5.26 23.52 -15.29
C GLY A 181 -5.69 23.91 -13.89
N SER A 182 -4.93 23.45 -12.91
CA SER A 182 -5.17 23.79 -11.50
C SER A 182 -3.86 23.86 -10.72
N VAL A 183 -3.82 24.77 -9.74
CA VAL A 183 -2.76 24.83 -8.73
C VAL A 183 -3.42 24.81 -7.38
N SER A 184 -2.91 24.00 -6.44
CA SER A 184 -3.40 24.06 -5.08
C SER A 184 -2.27 24.00 -4.04
N THR A 185 -2.53 24.57 -2.88
CA THR A 185 -1.68 24.48 -1.69
C THR A 185 -2.54 24.09 -0.51
N GLN A 186 -2.14 23.07 0.20
CA GLN A 186 -2.79 22.60 1.44
C GLN A 186 -1.76 22.55 2.56
N TYR A 187 -2.14 23.08 3.73
CA TYR A 187 -1.37 22.96 4.97
C TYR A 187 -2.29 22.49 6.10
N GLY A 188 -1.77 21.63 6.96
CA GLY A 188 -2.45 21.15 8.16
C GLY A 188 -1.50 20.58 9.19
N GLN A 189 -2.01 20.29 10.40
CA GLN A 189 -1.29 19.69 11.51
C GLN A 189 -2.24 19.05 12.52
N TYR A 190 -1.72 18.21 13.41
CA TYR A 190 -2.51 17.62 14.49
C TYR A 190 -2.90 18.65 15.55
N TYR A 191 -4.01 18.40 16.27
CA TYR A 191 -4.50 19.26 17.35
C TYR A 191 -3.57 19.25 18.54
N GLU A 192 -3.12 18.05 18.96
CA GLU A 192 -2.19 17.87 20.05
C GLU A 192 -0.80 18.30 19.59
N ASP A 193 -0.14 19.13 20.41
CA ASP A 193 1.22 19.65 20.23
C ASP A 193 1.47 20.48 18.95
N GLY A 194 0.50 20.57 18.02
CA GLY A 194 0.68 21.23 16.72
C GLY A 194 1.77 20.58 15.87
N ASP A 195 2.01 19.28 16.07
CA ASP A 195 3.01 18.50 15.35
C ASP A 195 2.45 17.86 14.06
N GLY A 196 3.27 17.08 13.35
CA GLY A 196 2.86 16.44 12.11
C GLY A 196 2.51 17.41 10.98
N GLY A 197 3.04 18.63 11.03
CA GLY A 197 2.79 19.65 10.01
C GLY A 197 2.98 19.08 8.60
N ASN A 198 1.97 19.27 7.73
CA ASN A 198 1.90 18.70 6.39
C ASN A 198 1.60 19.79 5.38
N LEU A 199 2.58 20.09 4.52
CA LEU A 199 2.43 21.01 3.39
C LEU A 199 2.40 20.18 2.10
N ARG A 200 1.37 20.39 1.28
CA ARG A 200 1.25 19.80 -0.05
C ARG A 200 0.98 20.90 -1.07
N GLN A 201 1.68 20.83 -2.20
CA GLN A 201 1.48 21.71 -3.35
C GLN A 201 1.27 20.86 -4.59
N THR A 202 0.29 21.23 -5.41
CA THR A 202 -0.05 20.50 -6.63
C THR A 202 -0.18 21.44 -7.81
N LEU A 203 0.17 20.93 -8.97
CA LEU A 203 -0.06 21.56 -10.28
C LEU A 203 -0.58 20.49 -11.23
N ASN A 204 -1.58 20.84 -12.02
CA ASN A 204 -1.99 20.10 -13.21
C ASN A 204 -2.22 21.06 -14.36
N GLN A 205 -1.80 20.69 -15.56
CA GLN A 205 -1.96 21.51 -16.76
C GLN A 205 -2.22 20.63 -17.97
N GLY A 206 -3.24 20.98 -18.75
CA GLY A 206 -3.54 20.44 -20.05
C GLY A 206 -3.02 21.35 -21.17
N LEU A 207 -2.53 20.76 -22.24
CA LEU A 207 -2.08 21.43 -23.46
C LEU A 207 -2.57 20.65 -24.67
N ALA A 208 -3.08 21.34 -25.67
CA ALA A 208 -3.39 20.74 -26.97
C ALA A 208 -2.11 20.28 -27.67
N LEU A 209 -2.14 19.09 -28.27
CA LEU A 209 -1.02 18.49 -28.99
C LEU A 209 -1.43 18.26 -30.45
N GLY A 210 -0.97 19.16 -31.35
CA GLY A 210 -1.36 19.16 -32.75
C GLY A 210 -2.79 19.63 -32.97
N ASP A 211 -3.23 19.60 -34.25
CA ASP A 211 -4.56 20.08 -34.68
C ASP A 211 -5.61 18.95 -34.75
N SER A 212 -5.20 17.72 -34.47
CA SER A 212 -6.04 16.50 -34.61
C SER A 212 -6.76 16.11 -33.32
N GLY A 213 -6.84 17.00 -32.29
CA GLY A 213 -7.45 16.69 -31.00
C GLY A 213 -6.54 15.88 -30.07
N GLY A 214 -5.21 15.95 -30.26
CA GLY A 214 -4.23 15.39 -29.34
C GLY A 214 -4.09 16.24 -28.08
N PHE A 215 -3.64 15.62 -26.99
CA PHE A 215 -3.42 16.30 -25.71
C PHE A 215 -2.07 15.92 -25.07
N LEU A 216 -1.56 16.83 -24.25
CA LEU A 216 -0.51 16.58 -23.27
C LEU A 216 -0.99 17.14 -21.93
N ASN A 217 -1.22 16.28 -20.94
CA ASN A 217 -1.51 16.67 -19.58
C ASN A 217 -0.31 16.34 -18.69
N TYR A 218 0.14 17.28 -17.87
CA TYR A 218 1.22 17.02 -16.91
C TYR A 218 0.83 17.48 -15.52
N ALA A 219 1.41 16.83 -14.51
CA ALA A 219 1.13 17.10 -13.11
C ALA A 219 2.38 17.04 -12.25
N LEU A 220 2.36 17.82 -11.16
CA LEU A 220 3.38 17.90 -10.13
C LEU A 220 2.69 17.89 -8.77
N ASP A 221 3.11 16.99 -7.87
CA ASP A 221 2.76 16.99 -6.45
C ASP A 221 4.04 17.09 -5.63
N ALA A 222 4.18 18.12 -4.80
CA ALA A 222 5.26 18.27 -3.84
C ALA A 222 4.70 18.20 -2.41
N LYS A 223 5.33 17.41 -1.54
CA LYS A 223 4.85 17.15 -0.18
C LYS A 223 5.98 17.23 0.84
N SER A 224 5.69 17.86 2.00
CA SER A 224 6.56 17.88 3.16
C SER A 224 5.75 17.59 4.42
N VAL A 225 6.01 16.45 5.07
CA VAL A 225 5.37 16.02 6.32
C VAL A 225 6.42 16.07 7.43
N GLN A 226 6.06 16.65 8.57
CA GLN A 226 6.87 16.67 9.78
C GLN A 226 6.53 15.48 10.69
N THR A 227 7.40 15.16 11.62
CA THR A 227 7.19 14.07 12.59
C THR A 227 6.02 14.39 13.53
N ALA A 228 5.34 13.33 13.96
CA ALA A 228 4.45 13.36 15.12
C ALA A 228 4.71 12.13 15.98
N THR A 229 4.74 12.31 17.31
CA THR A 229 5.00 11.21 18.25
C THR A 229 3.92 11.16 19.31
N ARG A 230 3.59 9.97 19.78
CA ARG A 230 2.66 9.75 20.89
C ARG A 230 3.23 8.62 21.74
N SER A 231 4.22 8.99 22.56
CA SER A 231 4.94 8.06 23.44
C SER A 231 4.56 8.30 24.90
N ARG A 232 4.84 7.31 25.76
CA ARG A 232 4.74 7.45 27.21
C ARG A 232 6.08 7.91 27.77
N GLU A 233 6.07 8.46 28.98
CA GLU A 233 7.29 8.70 29.71
C GLU A 233 7.95 7.36 30.11
N ALA A 234 9.27 7.30 30.02
CA ALA A 234 10.06 6.18 30.53
C ALA A 234 10.07 6.20 32.07
N THR A 235 9.74 5.08 32.71
CA THR A 235 9.62 5.00 34.18
C THR A 235 10.82 4.37 34.87
N GLY A 236 11.66 3.63 34.15
CA GLY A 236 12.86 2.98 34.72
C GLY A 236 14.11 3.88 34.74
N ASN A 237 15.17 3.35 35.33
CA ASN A 237 16.48 4.00 35.25
C ASN A 237 16.95 4.07 33.79
N LEU A 238 17.27 5.28 33.32
CA LEU A 238 17.88 5.49 31.99
C LEU A 238 19.39 5.28 32.04
N TYR A 239 20.00 5.65 33.16
CA TYR A 239 21.43 5.46 33.45
C TYR A 239 21.63 4.29 34.41
N PHE A 240 22.89 4.01 34.76
CA PHE A 240 23.19 2.96 35.74
C PHE A 240 22.59 3.26 37.11
N PRO A 241 22.25 2.26 37.91
CA PRO A 241 21.79 2.47 39.28
C PRO A 241 22.77 3.34 40.09
N GLY A 242 22.24 4.36 40.78
CA GLY A 242 23.05 5.31 41.57
C GLY A 242 23.58 6.52 40.77
N ASP A 243 23.42 6.58 39.47
CA ASP A 243 23.76 7.75 38.67
C ASP A 243 22.75 8.92 38.97
N PRO A 244 23.26 10.10 39.42
CA PRO A 244 22.40 11.23 39.78
C PRO A 244 21.53 11.75 38.62
N ARG A 245 21.94 11.54 37.37
CA ARG A 245 21.17 11.92 36.20
C ARG A 245 19.80 11.21 36.09
N ASN A 246 19.63 10.05 36.76
CA ASN A 246 18.33 9.36 36.80
C ASN A 246 17.22 10.21 37.41
N ALA A 247 17.56 11.16 38.31
CA ALA A 247 16.59 12.04 38.97
C ALA A 247 16.13 13.22 38.09
N THR A 248 16.94 13.63 37.11
CA THR A 248 16.71 14.83 36.27
C THR A 248 16.59 14.54 34.79
N ALA A 249 16.70 13.29 34.39
CA ALA A 249 16.62 12.88 32.99
C ALA A 249 15.26 13.23 32.39
N ASP A 250 15.27 13.69 31.16
CA ASP A 250 14.06 13.73 30.32
C ASP A 250 13.49 12.31 30.18
N ARG A 251 12.19 12.16 30.38
CA ARG A 251 11.48 10.89 30.30
C ARG A 251 10.81 10.64 28.98
N GLU A 252 10.65 11.65 28.12
CA GLU A 252 10.10 11.56 26.79
C GLU A 252 11.20 11.19 25.76
N VAL A 253 11.81 10.04 25.93
CA VAL A 253 12.98 9.60 25.16
C VAL A 253 12.68 8.91 23.83
N GLN A 254 11.44 8.46 23.63
CA GLN A 254 11.06 7.72 22.40
C GLN A 254 10.69 8.69 21.27
N LYS A 255 11.19 8.38 20.06
CA LYS A 255 10.89 9.15 18.84
C LYS A 255 10.06 8.38 17.81
N ASN A 256 9.53 7.22 18.21
CA ASN A 256 8.67 6.42 17.33
C ASN A 256 7.38 7.16 16.99
N GLY A 257 7.03 7.20 15.70
CA GLY A 257 5.83 7.88 15.28
C GLY A 257 5.72 8.08 13.78
N LEU A 258 5.01 9.14 13.39
CA LEU A 258 4.91 9.55 11.99
C LEU A 258 6.30 9.98 11.49
N PRO A 259 6.81 9.38 10.40
CA PRO A 259 8.09 9.79 9.85
C PRO A 259 8.02 11.17 9.19
N LYS A 260 9.13 11.91 9.24
CA LYS A 260 9.32 13.06 8.36
C LYS A 260 9.45 12.59 6.93
N ILE A 261 8.68 13.17 6.01
CA ILE A 261 8.69 12.81 4.59
C ILE A 261 8.82 14.06 3.74
N LYS A 262 9.69 14.00 2.74
CA LYS A 262 9.71 14.94 1.61
C LYS A 262 9.53 14.14 0.34
N ALA A 263 8.59 14.53 -0.51
CA ALA A 263 8.32 13.82 -1.76
C ALA A 263 8.01 14.80 -2.88
N ILE A 264 8.43 14.44 -4.08
CA ILE A 264 8.08 15.11 -5.34
C ILE A 264 7.64 14.03 -6.31
N ASN A 265 6.42 14.16 -6.83
CA ASN A 265 5.85 13.27 -7.82
C ASN A 265 5.54 14.07 -9.09
N LEU A 266 6.01 13.60 -10.22
CA LEU A 266 5.78 14.16 -11.55
C LEU A 266 5.04 13.13 -12.40
N SER A 267 4.21 13.58 -13.33
CA SER A 267 3.64 12.73 -14.36
C SER A 267 3.32 13.52 -15.63
N TYR A 268 3.23 12.79 -16.72
CA TYR A 268 2.54 13.25 -17.92
C TYR A 268 1.67 12.13 -18.51
N ASN A 269 0.66 12.54 -19.27
CA ASN A 269 -0.20 11.71 -20.09
C ASN A 269 -0.44 12.40 -21.43
N ALA A 270 -0.17 11.74 -22.53
CA ALA A 270 -0.26 12.32 -23.87
C ALA A 270 -0.85 11.34 -24.87
N GLU A 271 -1.68 11.85 -25.76
CA GLU A 271 -2.16 11.15 -26.96
C GLU A 271 -2.04 12.06 -28.17
N LEU A 272 -1.66 11.47 -29.30
CA LEU A 272 -1.56 12.14 -30.59
C LEU A 272 -2.25 11.31 -31.67
N PRO A 273 -3.46 11.66 -32.10
CA PRO A 273 -4.07 11.09 -33.28
C PRO A 273 -3.25 11.43 -34.54
N VAL A 274 -2.72 10.39 -35.19
CA VAL A 274 -1.90 10.52 -36.41
C VAL A 274 -2.74 10.31 -37.67
N SER A 275 -3.71 9.39 -37.58
CA SER A 275 -4.70 9.09 -38.60
C SER A 275 -5.91 8.40 -37.98
N ASP A 276 -6.97 8.16 -38.78
CA ASP A 276 -8.16 7.43 -38.32
C ASP A 276 -7.82 6.00 -37.82
N ALA A 277 -6.71 5.42 -38.30
CA ALA A 277 -6.27 4.07 -37.95
C ALA A 277 -5.19 4.02 -36.85
N LEU A 278 -4.61 5.18 -36.45
CA LEU A 278 -3.48 5.22 -35.53
C LEU A 278 -3.52 6.44 -34.61
N THR A 279 -3.59 6.20 -33.33
CA THR A 279 -3.30 7.15 -32.26
C THR A 279 -2.06 6.68 -31.50
N LEU A 280 -1.04 7.53 -31.43
CA LEU A 280 0.11 7.30 -30.58
C LEU A 280 -0.20 7.79 -29.16
N TYR A 281 0.29 7.10 -28.15
CA TYR A 281 0.15 7.54 -26.76
C TYR A 281 1.40 7.26 -25.95
N SER A 282 1.58 8.07 -24.91
CA SER A 282 2.62 7.84 -23.91
C SER A 282 2.22 8.45 -22.58
N PHE A 283 2.57 7.78 -21.47
CA PHE A 283 2.43 8.33 -20.12
C PHE A 283 3.60 7.92 -19.23
N SER A 284 3.87 8.74 -18.22
CA SER A 284 4.92 8.44 -17.24
C SER A 284 4.54 8.97 -15.86
N THR A 285 5.06 8.32 -14.83
CA THR A 285 5.13 8.82 -13.45
C THR A 285 6.57 8.74 -12.99
N LEU A 286 7.07 9.77 -12.31
CA LEU A 286 8.39 9.84 -11.70
C LEU A 286 8.24 10.38 -10.28
N SER A 287 8.80 9.68 -9.30
CA SER A 287 8.71 10.04 -7.89
C SER A 287 10.04 9.95 -7.20
N GLN A 288 10.33 10.92 -6.35
CA GLN A 288 11.41 10.88 -5.37
C GLN A 288 10.85 11.11 -3.98
N ARG A 289 11.25 10.29 -3.02
CA ARG A 289 10.84 10.40 -1.63
C ARG A 289 12.02 10.19 -0.69
N ASP A 290 12.21 11.14 0.23
CA ASP A 290 13.14 11.04 1.34
C ASP A 290 12.33 10.95 2.65
N ALA A 291 12.62 9.95 3.47
CA ALA A 291 11.95 9.75 4.74
C ALA A 291 12.95 9.52 5.88
N LYS A 292 12.59 10.01 7.08
CA LYS A 292 13.34 9.80 8.32
C LYS A 292 12.35 9.54 9.46
N GLY A 293 12.40 8.35 10.08
CA GLY A 293 11.49 7.97 11.16
C GLY A 293 12.25 7.52 12.41
N GLY A 294 11.72 7.90 13.58
CA GLY A 294 12.33 7.60 14.87
C GLY A 294 12.23 6.12 15.25
N GLN A 295 13.22 5.66 15.98
CA GLN A 295 13.31 4.30 16.52
C GLN A 295 13.36 4.31 18.05
N ASN A 296 13.32 3.12 18.65
CA ASN A 296 13.38 2.97 20.08
C ASN A 296 14.67 3.57 20.66
N TYR A 297 14.54 4.23 21.79
CA TYR A 297 15.65 4.81 22.53
C TYR A 297 16.65 3.74 22.99
N ARG A 298 17.93 4.01 22.77
CA ARG A 298 19.07 3.24 23.25
C ARG A 298 19.62 3.90 24.49
N ARG A 299 19.50 3.21 25.63
CA ARG A 299 19.90 3.73 26.95
C ARG A 299 21.41 3.80 27.09
N PRO A 300 21.95 4.81 27.81
CA PRO A 300 23.37 4.91 28.09
C PRO A 300 23.93 3.78 28.97
N ASN A 301 23.07 3.03 29.67
CA ASN A 301 23.45 1.85 30.47
C ASN A 301 23.39 0.53 29.69
N SER A 302 23.49 0.56 28.37
CA SER A 302 23.46 -0.65 27.54
C SER A 302 24.66 -0.77 26.61
N THR A 303 24.97 -1.99 26.19
CA THR A 303 26.04 -2.26 25.21
C THR A 303 25.74 -1.79 23.79
N ASN A 304 24.56 -1.18 23.57
CA ASN A 304 24.17 -0.56 22.30
C ASN A 304 24.70 0.88 22.14
N ILE A 305 25.32 1.45 23.18
CA ILE A 305 25.75 2.85 23.24
C ILE A 305 27.23 2.95 23.58
N ILE A 306 27.92 3.85 22.93
CA ILE A 306 29.28 4.30 23.28
C ILE A 306 29.11 5.67 23.96
N PRO A 307 29.42 5.78 25.25
CA PRO A 307 29.22 7.02 26.04
C PRO A 307 29.98 8.24 25.50
N GLU A 308 31.10 8.04 24.83
CA GLU A 308 31.92 9.08 24.19
C GLU A 308 31.21 9.70 22.98
N ILE A 309 30.25 8.98 22.35
CA ILE A 309 29.45 9.47 21.22
C ILE A 309 28.11 9.99 21.73
N TYR A 310 27.44 9.19 22.57
CA TYR A 310 26.10 9.51 23.10
C TYR A 310 26.09 9.31 24.63
N PRO A 311 26.54 10.30 25.42
CA PRO A 311 26.62 10.17 26.86
C PRO A 311 25.26 10.02 27.58
N ASP A 312 24.22 10.49 26.94
CA ASP A 312 22.83 10.42 27.43
C ASP A 312 21.96 9.44 26.64
N GLY A 313 22.59 8.55 25.85
CA GLY A 313 21.87 7.65 24.95
C GLY A 313 21.38 8.33 23.67
N THR A 314 20.69 7.61 22.83
CA THR A 314 20.08 8.15 21.61
C THR A 314 18.82 7.37 21.19
N ALA A 315 17.85 8.05 20.60
CA ALA A 315 16.81 7.41 19.79
C ALA A 315 17.22 7.56 18.31
N PRO A 316 17.80 6.54 17.70
CA PRO A 316 18.25 6.62 16.32
C PRO A 316 17.07 6.75 15.35
N PHE A 317 17.37 7.14 14.12
CA PHE A 317 16.39 7.19 13.05
C PHE A 317 16.73 6.16 11.98
N TYR A 318 15.71 5.49 11.43
CA TYR A 318 15.86 4.90 10.10
C TYR A 318 15.70 5.97 9.04
N THR A 319 16.38 5.82 7.92
CA THR A 319 16.22 6.66 6.72
C THR A 319 15.85 5.79 5.54
N LEU A 320 15.06 6.37 4.62
CA LEU A 320 14.67 5.71 3.38
C LEU A 320 14.67 6.74 2.25
N LYS A 321 15.50 6.52 1.23
CA LYS A 321 15.53 7.32 0.01
C LYS A 321 14.98 6.47 -1.13
N GLU A 322 13.97 6.95 -1.83
CA GLU A 322 13.31 6.20 -2.88
C GLU A 322 13.25 6.99 -4.19
N THR A 323 13.46 6.28 -5.27
CA THR A 323 13.21 6.74 -6.64
C THR A 323 12.36 5.70 -7.33
N ASP A 324 11.23 6.13 -7.87
CA ASP A 324 10.26 5.28 -8.53
C ASP A 324 9.84 5.92 -9.86
N TYR A 325 9.83 5.16 -10.95
CA TYR A 325 9.32 5.66 -12.21
C TYR A 325 8.70 4.55 -13.06
N GLN A 326 7.71 4.95 -13.85
CA GLN A 326 7.09 4.13 -14.89
C GLN A 326 6.95 4.98 -16.15
N ALA A 327 7.29 4.40 -17.28
CA ALA A 327 7.04 4.99 -18.61
C ALA A 327 6.36 3.95 -19.48
N ALA A 328 5.29 4.36 -20.16
CA ALA A 328 4.58 3.56 -21.15
C ALA A 328 4.50 4.32 -22.46
N ALA A 329 4.66 3.62 -23.56
CA ALA A 329 4.44 4.13 -24.91
C ALA A 329 3.74 3.07 -25.76
N GLY A 330 2.88 3.51 -26.66
CA GLY A 330 2.12 2.60 -27.50
C GLY A 330 1.43 3.29 -28.66
N GLY A 331 0.82 2.46 -29.48
CA GLY A 331 -0.09 2.85 -30.55
C GLY A 331 -1.38 2.07 -30.42
N LYS A 332 -2.49 2.73 -30.67
CA LYS A 332 -3.82 2.12 -30.71
C LYS A 332 -4.60 2.63 -31.93
N GLY A 333 -5.59 1.86 -32.36
CA GLY A 333 -6.42 2.28 -33.47
C GLY A 333 -7.37 1.17 -33.95
N GLU A 334 -7.89 1.33 -35.16
CA GLU A 334 -8.79 0.36 -35.77
C GLU A 334 -8.31 -0.02 -37.18
N ILE A 335 -8.24 -1.34 -37.45
CA ILE A 335 -7.90 -1.88 -38.77
C ILE A 335 -8.87 -3.02 -39.06
N ALA A 336 -9.64 -2.95 -40.16
CA ALA A 336 -10.62 -3.96 -40.59
C ALA A 336 -11.60 -4.37 -39.47
N ALA A 337 -12.12 -3.39 -38.74
CA ALA A 337 -13.02 -3.53 -37.59
C ALA A 337 -12.41 -4.26 -36.38
N TRP A 338 -11.08 -4.45 -36.33
CA TRP A 338 -10.35 -4.82 -35.16
C TRP A 338 -9.79 -3.56 -34.47
N GLN A 339 -10.20 -3.29 -33.25
CA GLN A 339 -9.51 -2.37 -32.38
C GLN A 339 -8.25 -3.05 -31.89
N TRP A 340 -7.11 -2.36 -31.98
CA TRP A 340 -5.81 -2.88 -31.57
C TRP A 340 -5.09 -1.88 -30.66
N ASP A 341 -4.33 -2.42 -29.69
CA ASP A 341 -3.43 -1.65 -28.82
C ASP A 341 -2.12 -2.43 -28.68
N LEU A 342 -1.00 -1.83 -29.10
CA LEU A 342 0.35 -2.35 -28.93
C LEU A 342 1.12 -1.41 -28.02
N SER A 343 1.69 -1.92 -26.92
CA SER A 343 2.37 -1.10 -25.94
C SER A 343 3.58 -1.78 -25.32
N SER A 344 4.51 -0.92 -24.86
CA SER A 344 5.65 -1.28 -24.03
C SER A 344 5.67 -0.40 -22.79
N THR A 345 5.78 -1.00 -21.61
CA THR A 345 5.79 -0.32 -20.31
C THR A 345 7.01 -0.75 -19.52
N PHE A 346 7.82 0.19 -19.09
CA PHE A 346 8.96 -0.06 -18.20
C PHE A 346 8.75 0.68 -16.88
N GLY A 347 9.04 0.00 -15.75
CA GLY A 347 8.99 0.59 -14.42
C GLY A 347 10.17 0.14 -13.57
N ARG A 348 10.64 1.05 -12.71
CA ARG A 348 11.69 0.79 -11.72
C ARG A 348 11.33 1.44 -10.41
N ALA A 349 11.45 0.66 -9.33
CA ALA A 349 11.47 1.14 -7.95
C ALA A 349 12.84 0.86 -7.35
N LYS A 350 13.48 1.88 -6.78
CA LYS A 350 14.76 1.78 -6.06
C LYS A 350 14.58 2.40 -4.68
N SER A 351 15.01 1.69 -3.64
CA SER A 351 15.00 2.17 -2.26
C SER A 351 16.36 1.93 -1.61
N GLN A 352 16.92 2.99 -0.99
CA GLN A 352 18.13 2.92 -0.16
C GLN A 352 17.73 3.17 1.29
N ALA A 353 17.97 2.18 2.13
CA ALA A 353 17.73 2.25 3.57
C ALA A 353 19.01 2.69 4.30
N GLY A 354 18.83 3.34 5.46
CA GLY A 354 19.95 3.79 6.27
C GLY A 354 19.57 4.06 7.71
N ALA A 355 20.54 4.49 8.50
CA ALA A 355 20.41 4.92 9.88
C ALA A 355 21.07 6.28 10.09
N ASP A 356 20.45 7.12 10.90
CA ASP A 356 20.96 8.44 11.29
C ASP A 356 20.83 8.64 12.81
N GLU A 357 21.71 9.48 13.42
CA GLU A 357 21.86 9.58 14.87
C GLU A 357 22.07 8.17 15.50
N SER A 358 22.77 7.30 14.78
CA SER A 358 23.01 5.89 15.05
C SER A 358 24.46 5.65 15.48
N LEU A 359 24.81 4.40 15.70
CA LEU A 359 26.21 3.93 15.86
C LEU A 359 26.25 2.41 15.71
N ASN A 360 27.43 1.88 15.38
CA ASN A 360 27.78 0.47 15.55
C ASN A 360 28.72 0.38 16.77
N ALA A 361 28.18 -0.01 17.92
CA ALA A 361 28.94 0.01 19.18
C ALA A 361 30.15 -0.92 19.17
N SER A 362 30.17 -1.94 18.32
CA SER A 362 31.33 -2.82 18.16
C SER A 362 32.56 -2.12 17.55
N LEU A 363 32.38 -0.93 16.96
CA LEU A 363 33.48 -0.09 16.44
C LEU A 363 34.09 0.85 17.53
N GLY A 364 33.47 0.91 18.72
CA GLY A 364 33.86 1.79 19.79
C GLY A 364 33.68 3.28 19.45
N PRO A 365 34.50 4.18 20.07
CA PRO A 365 34.41 5.64 19.88
C PRO A 365 34.64 6.11 18.44
N GLY A 366 35.21 5.27 17.57
CA GLY A 366 35.42 5.54 16.14
C GLY A 366 34.20 5.25 15.25
N SER A 367 33.05 4.84 15.81
CA SER A 367 31.88 4.53 15.03
C SER A 367 31.31 5.79 14.32
N PRO A 368 30.98 5.70 13.02
CA PRO A 368 30.11 6.71 12.38
C PRO A 368 28.77 6.81 13.07
N THR A 369 28.06 7.92 12.83
CA THR A 369 26.69 8.16 13.33
C THR A 369 25.63 8.17 12.23
N HIS A 370 26.06 8.06 10.98
CA HIS A 370 25.24 7.91 9.79
C HIS A 370 25.74 6.70 8.98
N PHE A 371 24.78 5.91 8.44
CA PHE A 371 25.05 4.73 7.63
C PHE A 371 24.01 4.64 6.51
N ASP A 372 24.45 4.33 5.30
CA ASP A 372 23.62 3.70 4.28
C ASP A 372 23.75 2.18 4.48
N THR A 373 22.63 1.46 4.62
CA THR A 373 22.68 0.06 5.06
C THR A 373 22.47 -0.94 3.95
N TYR A 374 21.52 -0.69 3.07
CA TYR A 374 21.28 -1.53 1.90
C TYR A 374 20.42 -0.82 0.85
N THR A 375 20.54 -1.32 -0.39
CA THR A 375 19.75 -0.86 -1.53
C THR A 375 18.96 -2.01 -2.15
N ASN A 376 17.65 -1.80 -2.34
CA ASN A 376 16.78 -2.70 -3.10
C ASN A 376 16.39 -2.06 -4.43
N THR A 377 16.34 -2.84 -5.50
CA THR A 377 15.88 -2.42 -6.83
C THR A 377 14.91 -3.46 -7.40
N PHE A 378 13.76 -2.99 -7.88
CA PHE A 378 12.80 -3.80 -8.63
C PHE A 378 12.59 -3.20 -10.02
N ASP A 379 12.76 -3.99 -11.05
CA ASP A 379 12.54 -3.62 -12.45
C ASP A 379 11.42 -4.47 -13.03
N GLN A 380 10.56 -3.85 -13.85
CA GLN A 380 9.53 -4.56 -14.63
C GLN A 380 9.44 -3.96 -16.04
N TRP A 381 9.49 -4.83 -17.04
CA TRP A 381 9.24 -4.47 -18.43
C TRP A 381 8.14 -5.35 -19.00
N THR A 382 7.06 -4.72 -19.46
CA THR A 382 5.87 -5.43 -19.98
C THR A 382 5.55 -4.96 -21.38
N ASN A 383 5.32 -5.90 -22.30
CA ASN A 383 4.88 -5.65 -23.66
C ASN A 383 3.51 -6.31 -23.86
N ASN A 384 2.54 -5.58 -24.39
CA ASN A 384 1.18 -6.04 -24.59
C ASN A 384 0.75 -5.81 -26.04
N LEU A 385 0.02 -6.80 -26.57
CA LEU A 385 -0.79 -6.68 -27.78
C LEU A 385 -2.21 -7.08 -27.41
N ASP A 386 -3.15 -6.16 -27.56
CA ASP A 386 -4.57 -6.36 -27.28
C ASP A 386 -5.38 -6.13 -28.58
N LEU A 387 -6.27 -7.05 -28.90
CA LEU A 387 -7.14 -6.99 -30.08
C LEU A 387 -8.60 -7.20 -29.64
N THR A 388 -9.51 -6.36 -30.10
CA THR A 388 -10.93 -6.46 -29.78
C THR A 388 -11.78 -6.25 -31.03
N ARG A 389 -12.84 -7.08 -31.19
CA ARG A 389 -13.80 -6.92 -32.27
C ARG A 389 -15.21 -7.33 -31.84
N ALA A 390 -16.18 -6.61 -32.33
CA ALA A 390 -17.59 -6.96 -32.27
C ALA A 390 -18.04 -7.67 -33.54
N PHE A 391 -18.77 -8.77 -33.41
CA PHE A 391 -19.28 -9.57 -34.53
C PHE A 391 -20.81 -9.61 -34.52
N GLU A 392 -21.43 -9.23 -35.64
CA GLU A 392 -22.87 -9.36 -35.84
C GLU A 392 -23.20 -10.82 -36.20
N VAL A 393 -23.62 -11.60 -35.21
CA VAL A 393 -23.91 -13.05 -35.37
C VAL A 393 -25.39 -13.38 -35.12
N GLY A 394 -26.28 -12.38 -35.16
CA GLY A 394 -27.72 -12.57 -34.95
C GLY A 394 -28.15 -12.69 -33.49
N LEU A 395 -27.29 -12.32 -32.55
CA LEU A 395 -27.65 -12.16 -31.14
C LEU A 395 -28.31 -10.81 -30.90
N SER A 396 -28.84 -10.56 -29.69
CA SER A 396 -29.51 -9.30 -29.34
C SER A 396 -28.52 -8.11 -29.32
N LYS A 397 -27.26 -8.37 -29.06
CA LYS A 397 -26.13 -7.43 -29.19
C LYS A 397 -24.97 -8.15 -29.87
N PRO A 398 -24.03 -7.40 -30.52
CA PRO A 398 -22.84 -7.98 -31.14
C PRO A 398 -22.02 -8.84 -30.17
N LEU A 399 -21.54 -9.98 -30.65
CA LEU A 399 -20.60 -10.83 -29.91
C LEU A 399 -19.27 -10.09 -29.76
N GLN A 400 -18.86 -9.81 -28.54
CA GLN A 400 -17.57 -9.19 -28.24
C GLN A 400 -16.50 -10.26 -28.09
N VAL A 401 -15.40 -10.13 -28.84
CA VAL A 401 -14.25 -11.02 -28.73
C VAL A 401 -13.01 -10.17 -28.53
N SER A 402 -12.28 -10.40 -27.44
CA SER A 402 -10.99 -9.79 -27.18
C SER A 402 -9.94 -10.86 -26.99
N TRP A 403 -8.78 -10.69 -27.62
CA TRP A 403 -7.63 -11.58 -27.54
C TRP A 403 -6.34 -10.77 -27.38
N GLY A 404 -5.39 -11.28 -26.59
CA GLY A 404 -4.14 -10.59 -26.44
C GLY A 404 -2.98 -11.46 -26.04
N LEU A 405 -1.80 -10.86 -26.17
CA LEU A 405 -0.51 -11.41 -25.79
C LEU A 405 0.17 -10.47 -24.79
N GLU A 406 0.88 -11.03 -23.83
CA GLU A 406 1.72 -10.30 -22.89
C GLU A 406 3.07 -10.99 -22.76
N HIS A 407 4.15 -10.21 -22.79
CA HIS A 407 5.46 -10.59 -22.32
C HIS A 407 5.83 -9.67 -21.16
N ARG A 408 6.31 -10.23 -20.05
CA ARG A 408 6.78 -9.48 -18.89
C ARG A 408 8.12 -10.04 -18.42
N HIS A 409 9.08 -9.12 -18.25
CA HIS A 409 10.35 -9.39 -17.61
C HIS A 409 10.39 -8.65 -16.27
N GLU A 410 10.77 -9.36 -15.20
CA GLU A 410 10.90 -8.80 -13.84
C GLU A 410 12.29 -9.13 -13.30
N ARG A 411 12.86 -8.19 -12.52
CA ARG A 411 14.12 -8.35 -11.83
C ARG A 411 14.04 -7.72 -10.45
N TYR A 412 14.53 -8.40 -9.44
CA TYR A 412 14.74 -7.87 -8.09
C TYR A 412 16.19 -8.05 -7.68
N LYS A 413 16.77 -7.01 -7.05
CA LYS A 413 18.15 -7.01 -6.58
C LYS A 413 18.22 -6.36 -5.19
N THR A 414 18.99 -6.96 -4.28
CA THR A 414 19.33 -6.45 -2.95
C THR A 414 20.86 -6.38 -2.85
N GLU A 415 21.39 -5.25 -2.39
CA GLU A 415 22.81 -4.96 -2.23
C GLU A 415 23.07 -4.43 -0.81
N SER A 416 24.12 -4.90 -0.17
CA SER A 416 24.66 -4.34 1.07
C SER A 416 25.44 -3.07 0.73
N ASP A 417 25.23 -2.00 1.50
CA ASP A 417 25.94 -0.73 1.27
C ASP A 417 27.14 -0.61 2.24
N ASP A 418 27.10 0.30 3.21
CA ASP A 418 28.22 0.57 4.12
C ASP A 418 28.67 -0.65 4.95
N ALA A 419 29.91 -1.09 4.78
CA ALA A 419 30.46 -2.19 5.57
C ALA A 419 30.52 -1.89 7.07
N LEU A 420 30.75 -0.62 7.47
CA LEU A 420 30.75 -0.21 8.87
C LEU A 420 29.36 -0.36 9.54
N SER A 421 28.29 -0.48 8.74
CA SER A 421 26.93 -0.69 9.26
C SER A 421 26.73 -2.10 9.86
N TRP A 422 27.52 -3.10 9.45
CA TRP A 422 27.32 -4.50 9.85
C TRP A 422 28.55 -5.23 10.40
N ILE A 423 29.79 -4.74 10.13
CA ILE A 423 30.98 -5.43 10.61
C ILE A 423 31.07 -5.45 12.14
N ASN A 424 31.72 -6.48 12.67
CA ASN A 424 32.11 -6.54 14.08
C ASN A 424 33.51 -5.95 14.26
N GLY A 425 33.59 -4.75 14.87
CA GLY A 425 34.87 -4.07 15.14
C GLY A 425 35.61 -4.61 16.35
N GLY A 426 35.02 -5.51 17.12
CA GLY A 426 35.65 -6.18 18.25
C GLY A 426 35.85 -5.30 19.49
N TYR A 427 35.20 -4.13 19.57
CA TYR A 427 35.36 -3.24 20.74
C TYR A 427 34.81 -3.88 22.02
N ILE A 428 35.62 -3.83 23.06
CA ILE A 428 35.33 -4.26 24.43
C ILE A 428 35.39 -3.01 25.32
N TYR A 429 34.35 -2.78 26.14
CA TYR A 429 34.31 -1.65 27.06
C TYR A 429 35.50 -1.73 28.01
N PRO A 430 36.42 -0.72 28.03
CA PRO A 430 37.67 -0.80 28.82
C PRO A 430 37.45 -0.53 30.31
N SER A 431 36.36 0.18 30.68
CA SER A 431 36.14 0.62 32.06
C SER A 431 34.64 0.83 32.33
N GLY A 432 34.32 1.18 33.59
CA GLY A 432 32.93 1.46 34.02
C GLY A 432 32.11 0.19 34.25
N PRO A 433 30.76 0.34 34.41
CA PRO A 433 29.86 -0.78 34.69
C PRO A 433 29.75 -1.84 33.57
N LEU A 434 30.12 -1.50 32.34
CA LEU A 434 30.16 -2.40 31.19
C LEU A 434 31.57 -2.99 30.91
N ALA A 435 32.57 -2.72 31.77
CA ALA A 435 33.93 -3.20 31.55
C ALA A 435 34.00 -4.71 31.25
N GLY A 436 34.71 -5.06 30.18
CA GLY A 436 34.86 -6.44 29.70
C GLY A 436 33.72 -6.96 28.84
N GLN A 437 32.63 -6.20 28.65
CA GLN A 437 31.54 -6.59 27.76
C GLN A 437 31.81 -6.11 26.31
N PRO A 438 31.36 -6.87 25.28
CA PRO A 438 31.47 -6.45 23.90
C PRO A 438 30.42 -5.40 23.57
N GLY A 439 30.77 -4.43 22.72
CA GLY A 439 29.83 -3.53 22.10
C GLY A 439 28.91 -4.28 21.11
N ALA A 440 27.62 -3.91 21.05
CA ALA A 440 26.67 -4.52 20.14
C ALA A 440 27.09 -4.30 18.68
N VAL A 441 26.96 -5.35 17.86
CA VAL A 441 27.32 -5.33 16.45
C VAL A 441 26.15 -4.78 15.62
N GLY A 442 26.47 -3.93 14.66
CA GLY A 442 25.53 -3.40 13.68
C GLY A 442 24.97 -2.01 14.02
N ALA A 443 24.66 -1.24 12.98
CA ALA A 443 24.06 0.09 13.09
C ALA A 443 22.72 -0.01 13.80
N GLN A 444 22.49 0.88 14.77
CA GLN A 444 21.27 0.91 15.55
C GLN A 444 20.14 1.62 14.79
N GLY A 445 18.91 1.12 14.91
CA GLY A 445 17.71 1.78 14.38
C GLY A 445 17.35 1.48 12.91
N ALA A 446 18.19 0.72 12.19
CA ALA A 446 17.87 0.24 10.85
C ALA A 446 18.20 -1.25 10.69
N ILE A 447 17.62 -1.85 9.66
CA ILE A 447 18.03 -3.16 9.18
C ILE A 447 19.40 -3.01 8.48
N THR A 448 20.32 -3.91 8.75
CA THR A 448 21.61 -4.01 8.07
C THR A 448 21.66 -5.31 7.28
N LEU A 449 22.27 -5.29 6.11
CA LEU A 449 22.52 -6.47 5.30
C LEU A 449 24.04 -6.68 5.17
N THR A 450 24.45 -7.93 5.24
CA THR A 450 25.83 -8.34 4.97
C THR A 450 25.98 -8.70 3.49
N PRO A 451 27.19 -8.81 2.93
CA PRO A 451 27.39 -9.32 1.57
C PRO A 451 26.81 -10.72 1.34
N GLU A 452 26.67 -11.55 2.39
CA GLU A 452 26.01 -12.85 2.31
C GLU A 452 24.50 -12.77 2.13
N ASP A 453 23.90 -11.64 2.51
CA ASP A 453 22.47 -11.37 2.36
C ASP A 453 22.13 -10.78 0.99
N GLU A 454 23.11 -10.43 0.17
CA GLU A 454 22.90 -9.93 -1.18
C GLU A 454 22.23 -10.99 -2.05
N GLY A 455 21.34 -10.53 -2.93
CA GLY A 455 20.62 -11.43 -3.81
C GLY A 455 20.08 -10.75 -5.06
N GLN A 456 19.95 -11.52 -6.11
CA GLN A 456 19.31 -11.09 -7.35
C GLN A 456 18.55 -12.26 -7.96
N ALA A 457 17.33 -11.98 -8.45
CA ALA A 457 16.58 -12.88 -9.30
C ALA A 457 15.92 -12.12 -10.44
N SER A 458 15.67 -12.81 -11.53
CA SER A 458 14.88 -12.31 -12.66
C SER A 458 14.03 -13.44 -13.22
N ARG A 459 12.91 -13.07 -13.86
CA ARG A 459 12.07 -14.03 -14.57
C ARG A 459 11.40 -13.39 -15.76
N ASN A 460 11.05 -14.23 -16.73
CA ASN A 460 10.18 -13.89 -17.84
C ASN A 460 8.85 -14.63 -17.69
N SER A 461 7.77 -13.98 -18.08
CA SER A 461 6.48 -14.61 -18.26
C SER A 461 5.91 -14.26 -19.63
N TYR A 462 5.23 -15.23 -20.23
CA TYR A 462 4.54 -15.11 -21.53
C TYR A 462 3.10 -15.55 -21.33
N ALA A 463 2.17 -14.70 -21.74
CA ALA A 463 0.76 -15.01 -21.58
C ALA A 463 -0.04 -14.77 -22.86
N SER A 464 -1.13 -15.54 -22.99
CA SER A 464 -2.19 -15.29 -23.96
C SER A 464 -3.53 -15.38 -23.24
N TYR A 465 -4.46 -14.50 -23.61
CA TYR A 465 -5.83 -14.52 -23.09
C TYR A 465 -6.85 -14.42 -24.20
N LEU A 466 -8.07 -14.92 -23.91
CA LEU A 466 -9.27 -14.77 -24.70
C LEU A 466 -10.41 -14.36 -23.77
N ASP A 467 -11.14 -13.30 -24.11
CA ASP A 467 -12.34 -12.82 -23.41
C ASP A 467 -13.48 -12.71 -24.42
N VAL A 468 -14.62 -13.34 -24.12
CA VAL A 468 -15.79 -13.38 -24.97
C VAL A 468 -17.01 -12.94 -24.16
N GLY A 469 -17.74 -11.93 -24.67
CA GLY A 469 -18.98 -11.43 -24.06
C GLY A 469 -20.11 -11.36 -25.05
N PHE A 470 -21.31 -11.80 -24.66
CA PHE A 470 -22.46 -11.82 -25.54
C PHE A 470 -23.79 -11.75 -24.79
N ASN A 471 -24.83 -11.29 -25.51
CA ASN A 471 -26.19 -11.24 -25.00
C ASN A 471 -27.07 -12.20 -25.83
N PRO A 472 -27.31 -13.44 -25.33
CA PRO A 472 -28.22 -14.38 -26.03
C PRO A 472 -29.65 -13.87 -26.14
N ILE A 473 -30.09 -13.08 -25.17
CA ILE A 473 -31.29 -12.27 -25.18
C ILE A 473 -30.95 -10.87 -24.60
N GLU A 474 -31.76 -9.88 -24.90
CA GLU A 474 -31.52 -8.48 -24.52
C GLU A 474 -31.20 -8.29 -23.02
N LYS A 475 -31.91 -9.02 -22.16
CA LYS A 475 -31.83 -8.93 -20.70
C LYS A 475 -30.69 -9.77 -20.05
N LEU A 476 -30.05 -10.65 -20.83
CA LEU A 476 -29.02 -11.55 -20.28
C LEU A 476 -27.67 -11.31 -20.96
N TYR A 477 -26.69 -10.87 -20.17
CA TYR A 477 -25.29 -10.88 -20.55
C TYR A 477 -24.57 -12.10 -19.99
N LEU A 478 -23.77 -12.77 -20.83
CA LEU A 478 -22.86 -13.86 -20.46
C LEU A 478 -21.45 -13.49 -20.91
N GLY A 479 -20.47 -13.71 -20.03
CA GLY A 479 -19.06 -13.51 -20.32
C GLY A 479 -18.22 -14.72 -19.92
N ALA A 480 -17.21 -15.01 -20.72
CA ALA A 480 -16.21 -16.06 -20.44
C ALA A 480 -14.81 -15.55 -20.80
N ALA A 481 -13.88 -15.66 -19.87
CA ALA A 481 -12.48 -15.33 -20.09
C ALA A 481 -11.58 -16.50 -19.71
N ALA A 482 -10.50 -16.70 -20.46
CA ALA A 482 -9.47 -17.67 -20.17
C ALA A 482 -8.08 -17.08 -20.45
N ARG A 483 -7.11 -17.39 -19.60
CA ARG A 483 -5.72 -16.96 -19.73
C ARG A 483 -4.78 -18.10 -19.40
N PHE A 484 -3.75 -18.24 -20.20
CA PHE A 484 -2.63 -19.14 -19.98
C PHE A 484 -1.36 -18.30 -19.82
N GLU A 485 -0.57 -18.58 -18.79
CA GLU A 485 0.74 -17.94 -18.58
C GLU A 485 1.80 -19.01 -18.33
N LYS A 486 3.00 -18.75 -18.85
CA LYS A 486 4.20 -19.56 -18.67
C LYS A 486 5.31 -18.68 -18.07
N TYR A 487 5.82 -19.08 -16.94
CA TYR A 487 6.97 -18.50 -16.26
C TYR A 487 8.21 -19.38 -16.46
N ASP A 488 9.40 -18.78 -16.47
CA ASP A 488 10.68 -19.47 -16.53
C ASP A 488 11.31 -19.77 -15.16
N ASP A 489 10.57 -19.47 -14.08
CA ASP A 489 10.95 -19.76 -12.68
C ASP A 489 10.06 -20.87 -12.05
N SER A 490 10.14 -21.03 -10.71
CA SER A 490 9.34 -22.01 -9.94
C SER A 490 7.82 -21.80 -10.05
N SER A 491 7.36 -20.65 -10.57
CA SER A 491 5.94 -20.39 -10.82
C SER A 491 5.35 -21.28 -11.92
N GLY A 492 6.18 -21.73 -12.89
CA GLY A 492 5.81 -22.69 -13.92
C GLY A 492 4.67 -22.22 -14.83
N ASN A 493 3.69 -23.10 -15.06
CA ASN A 493 2.54 -22.80 -15.90
C ASN A 493 1.30 -22.53 -15.06
N THR A 494 0.55 -21.46 -15.39
CA THR A 494 -0.71 -21.11 -14.70
C THR A 494 -1.86 -21.00 -15.70
N ARG A 495 -3.08 -21.25 -15.21
CA ARG A 495 -4.30 -21.16 -15.99
C ARG A 495 -5.36 -20.46 -15.17
N SER A 496 -5.94 -19.41 -15.72
CA SER A 496 -7.02 -18.64 -15.10
C SER A 496 -8.24 -18.64 -15.98
N GLY A 497 -9.42 -18.77 -15.38
CA GLY A 497 -10.69 -18.71 -16.05
C GLY A 497 -11.68 -17.83 -15.28
N LYS A 498 -12.63 -17.23 -15.98
CA LYS A 498 -13.71 -16.44 -15.38
C LYS A 498 -15.00 -16.67 -16.19
N LEU A 499 -16.10 -16.89 -15.47
CA LEU A 499 -17.45 -16.88 -16.00
C LEU A 499 -18.22 -15.74 -15.32
N THR A 500 -18.97 -14.98 -16.09
CA THR A 500 -19.73 -13.84 -15.62
C THR A 500 -21.14 -13.92 -16.22
N ALA A 501 -22.14 -13.66 -15.40
CA ALA A 501 -23.53 -13.54 -15.85
C ALA A 501 -24.18 -12.32 -15.22
N ARG A 502 -25.01 -11.60 -15.99
CA ARG A 502 -25.84 -10.51 -15.52
C ARG A 502 -27.22 -10.65 -16.15
N TYR A 503 -28.28 -10.57 -15.34
CA TYR A 503 -29.66 -10.58 -15.79
C TYR A 503 -30.38 -9.30 -15.34
N ASP A 504 -30.84 -8.52 -16.30
CA ASP A 504 -31.62 -7.30 -16.11
C ASP A 504 -33.13 -7.63 -16.03
N PHE A 505 -33.66 -7.78 -14.80
CA PHE A 505 -35.11 -8.03 -14.59
C PHE A 505 -35.93 -6.87 -15.08
N THR A 506 -35.48 -5.66 -14.76
CA THR A 506 -36.02 -4.39 -15.23
C THR A 506 -34.88 -3.46 -15.64
N PRO A 507 -35.13 -2.33 -16.30
CA PRO A 507 -34.06 -1.35 -16.58
C PRO A 507 -33.37 -0.80 -15.34
N THR A 508 -33.98 -0.94 -14.16
CA THR A 508 -33.50 -0.38 -12.90
C THR A 508 -33.05 -1.45 -11.89
N PHE A 509 -33.25 -2.73 -12.17
CA PHE A 509 -32.87 -3.82 -11.25
C PHE A 509 -32.27 -5.00 -12.00
N ALA A 510 -31.05 -5.36 -11.59
CA ALA A 510 -30.33 -6.50 -12.13
C ALA A 510 -29.65 -7.34 -11.05
N LEU A 511 -29.47 -8.63 -11.33
CA LEU A 511 -28.59 -9.52 -10.61
C LEU A 511 -27.35 -9.82 -11.46
N ARG A 512 -26.21 -9.95 -10.79
CA ARG A 512 -24.93 -10.32 -11.42
C ARG A 512 -24.22 -11.39 -10.60
N GLY A 513 -23.43 -12.22 -11.26
CA GLY A 513 -22.64 -13.23 -10.58
C GLY A 513 -21.38 -13.56 -11.35
N THR A 514 -20.32 -13.89 -10.64
CA THR A 514 -19.05 -14.32 -11.23
C THR A 514 -18.51 -15.56 -10.54
N LEU A 515 -17.83 -16.39 -11.31
CA LEU A 515 -17.05 -17.52 -10.85
C LEU A 515 -15.70 -17.44 -11.54
N SER A 516 -14.62 -17.35 -10.76
CA SER A 516 -13.28 -17.27 -11.32
C SER A 516 -12.26 -18.04 -10.50
N ASN A 517 -11.16 -18.39 -11.14
CA ASN A 517 -9.93 -18.76 -10.46
C ASN A 517 -8.82 -17.79 -10.87
N GLY A 518 -7.85 -17.64 -9.97
CA GLY A 518 -6.71 -16.76 -10.18
C GLY A 518 -5.48 -17.31 -9.47
N PHE A 519 -4.40 -16.57 -9.57
CA PHE A 519 -3.15 -16.92 -8.92
C PHE A 519 -2.31 -15.66 -8.64
N ARG A 520 -1.33 -15.83 -7.77
CA ARG A 520 -0.22 -14.88 -7.56
C ARG A 520 1.08 -15.65 -7.60
N ALA A 521 1.96 -15.29 -8.51
CA ALA A 521 3.33 -15.81 -8.52
C ALA A 521 4.08 -15.35 -7.26
N PRO A 522 4.98 -16.15 -6.67
CA PRO A 522 5.88 -15.68 -5.63
C PRO A 522 6.55 -14.39 -6.09
N SER A 523 6.66 -13.36 -5.23
CA SER A 523 7.45 -12.20 -5.63
C SER A 523 8.92 -12.56 -5.66
N LEU A 524 9.69 -11.94 -6.58
CA LEU A 524 11.13 -12.17 -6.64
C LEU A 524 11.80 -11.80 -5.32
N SER A 525 11.27 -10.80 -4.61
CA SER A 525 11.71 -10.43 -3.27
C SER A 525 11.51 -11.56 -2.25
N GLN A 526 10.38 -12.29 -2.28
CA GLN A 526 10.15 -13.43 -1.38
C GLN A 526 11.12 -14.59 -1.65
N SER A 527 11.57 -14.75 -2.88
CA SER A 527 12.52 -15.81 -3.27
C SER A 527 13.97 -15.46 -2.93
N THR A 528 14.33 -14.17 -2.92
CA THR A 528 15.73 -13.72 -2.81
C THR A 528 16.07 -13.02 -1.51
N TYR A 529 15.09 -12.59 -0.73
CA TYR A 529 15.35 -11.81 0.48
C TYR A 529 16.08 -12.64 1.54
N ALA A 530 17.20 -12.08 2.02
CA ALA A 530 17.92 -12.56 3.20
C ALA A 530 18.22 -11.37 4.12
N GLN A 531 18.44 -11.65 5.39
CA GLN A 531 18.78 -10.67 6.41
C GLN A 531 19.47 -11.35 7.57
N THR A 532 20.60 -10.80 8.00
CA THR A 532 21.28 -11.19 9.24
C THR A 532 21.17 -10.03 10.23
N ALA A 533 20.61 -10.28 11.39
CA ALA A 533 20.45 -9.30 12.46
C ALA A 533 20.90 -9.88 13.80
N ASN A 534 21.40 -9.03 14.70
CA ASN A 534 21.62 -9.42 16.08
C ASN A 534 20.38 -9.15 16.90
N GLN A 535 19.87 -10.15 17.60
CA GLN A 535 18.70 -10.08 18.46
C GLN A 535 19.09 -10.33 19.90
N TYR A 536 18.76 -9.41 20.81
CA TYR A 536 18.94 -9.65 22.24
C TYR A 536 17.82 -10.52 22.77
N THR A 537 18.15 -11.65 23.35
CA THR A 537 17.18 -12.63 23.85
C THR A 537 17.74 -13.45 24.99
N THR A 538 16.87 -14.09 25.77
CA THR A 538 17.27 -15.00 26.83
C THR A 538 17.40 -16.41 26.28
N VAL A 539 18.61 -16.97 26.37
CA VAL A 539 18.93 -18.36 26.02
C VAL A 539 19.40 -19.07 27.30
N ASN A 540 18.72 -20.12 27.68
CA ASN A 540 19.03 -20.89 28.91
C ASN A 540 19.11 -20.03 30.19
N GLY A 541 18.22 -19.01 30.31
CA GLY A 541 18.17 -18.12 31.46
C GLY A 541 19.21 -16.96 31.42
N VAL A 542 20.07 -16.90 30.41
CA VAL A 542 21.06 -15.85 30.23
C VAL A 542 20.66 -14.95 29.07
N SER A 543 20.51 -13.64 29.31
CA SER A 543 20.25 -12.66 28.27
C SER A 543 21.52 -12.38 27.46
N GLN A 544 21.47 -12.62 26.18
CA GLN A 544 22.61 -12.48 25.27
C GLN A 544 22.17 -12.09 23.85
N PHE A 545 23.10 -11.59 23.05
CA PHE A 545 22.88 -11.41 21.63
C PHE A 545 22.99 -12.75 20.89
N VAL A 546 22.01 -13.04 20.04
CA VAL A 546 22.03 -14.17 19.10
C VAL A 546 21.81 -13.67 17.69
N GLU A 547 22.42 -14.33 16.72
CA GLU A 547 22.14 -14.04 15.32
C GLU A 547 20.72 -14.52 14.95
N ALA A 548 19.93 -13.59 14.42
CA ALA A 548 18.62 -13.87 13.85
C ALA A 548 18.73 -13.76 12.32
N LYS A 549 18.52 -14.86 11.61
CA LYS A 549 18.71 -14.93 10.17
C LYS A 549 17.38 -15.19 9.44
N THR A 550 17.00 -14.26 8.57
CA THR A 550 16.03 -14.58 7.51
C THR A 550 16.82 -15.18 6.38
N ALA A 551 16.64 -16.47 6.14
CA ALA A 551 17.39 -17.20 5.14
C ALA A 551 16.65 -17.18 3.79
N ARG A 552 17.37 -17.01 2.69
CA ARG A 552 16.82 -17.21 1.35
C ARG A 552 16.25 -18.61 1.25
N VAL A 553 15.11 -18.73 0.59
CA VAL A 553 14.39 -20.01 0.50
C VAL A 553 15.20 -21.11 -0.22
N ASP A 554 16.06 -20.72 -1.17
CA ASP A 554 16.95 -21.62 -1.93
C ASP A 554 18.29 -21.89 -1.23
N SER A 555 18.60 -21.24 -0.11
CA SER A 555 19.87 -21.42 0.61
C SER A 555 19.98 -22.79 1.25
N ALA A 556 21.21 -23.28 1.39
CA ALA A 556 21.49 -24.55 2.08
C ALA A 556 20.97 -24.55 3.51
N LEU A 557 21.04 -23.40 4.21
CA LEU A 557 20.50 -23.22 5.56
C LEU A 557 19.00 -23.44 5.61
N ALA A 558 18.22 -22.76 4.75
CA ALA A 558 16.78 -22.90 4.70
C ALA A 558 16.36 -24.32 4.30
N LYS A 559 17.03 -24.92 3.29
CA LYS A 559 16.78 -26.29 2.84
C LYS A 559 17.04 -27.32 3.93
N ALA A 560 18.11 -27.16 4.73
CA ALA A 560 18.38 -28.01 5.88
C ALA A 560 17.25 -27.97 6.92
N LEU A 561 16.60 -26.80 7.09
CA LEU A 561 15.46 -26.60 7.99
C LEU A 561 14.11 -26.94 7.33
N GLY A 562 14.11 -27.48 6.10
CA GLY A 562 12.92 -27.98 5.43
C GLY A 562 12.22 -26.97 4.52
N ALA A 563 12.92 -25.92 4.07
CA ALA A 563 12.38 -25.02 3.05
C ALA A 563 12.23 -25.74 1.70
N GLU A 564 11.14 -25.45 1.01
CA GLU A 564 10.85 -25.88 -0.36
C GLU A 564 10.77 -24.66 -1.27
N ASP A 565 10.97 -24.85 -2.57
CA ASP A 565 10.80 -23.79 -3.54
C ASP A 565 9.37 -23.26 -3.49
N LEU A 566 9.22 -21.93 -3.58
CA LEU A 566 7.91 -21.31 -3.52
C LEU A 566 7.10 -21.64 -4.78
N SER A 567 5.85 -22.01 -4.57
CA SER A 567 4.85 -22.21 -5.62
C SER A 567 3.84 -21.04 -5.66
N PRO A 568 3.14 -20.82 -6.78
CA PRO A 568 2.11 -19.79 -6.85
C PRO A 568 0.98 -20.01 -5.84
N GLU A 569 0.54 -18.92 -5.21
CA GLU A 569 -0.75 -18.90 -4.52
C GLU A 569 -1.87 -19.09 -5.55
N LYS A 570 -2.88 -19.89 -5.24
CA LYS A 570 -4.02 -20.17 -6.13
C LYS A 570 -5.30 -19.71 -5.47
N SER A 571 -6.16 -19.02 -6.24
CA SER A 571 -7.46 -18.58 -5.73
C SER A 571 -8.64 -19.19 -6.46
N ARG A 572 -9.77 -19.28 -5.74
CA ARG A 572 -11.12 -19.48 -6.27
C ARG A 572 -12.03 -18.42 -5.72
N ASN A 573 -12.72 -17.72 -6.61
CA ASN A 573 -13.56 -16.59 -6.27
C ASN A 573 -14.98 -16.85 -6.76
N ILE A 574 -15.95 -16.58 -5.89
CA ILE A 574 -17.38 -16.61 -6.20
C ILE A 574 -17.94 -15.29 -5.73
N SER A 575 -18.69 -14.58 -6.58
CA SER A 575 -19.45 -13.41 -6.19
C SER A 575 -20.88 -13.44 -6.73
N LEU A 576 -21.80 -12.88 -5.94
CA LEU A 576 -23.19 -12.68 -6.31
C LEU A 576 -23.59 -11.27 -5.85
N GLY A 577 -24.14 -10.48 -6.76
CA GLY A 577 -24.49 -9.11 -6.45
C GLY A 577 -25.79 -8.68 -7.12
N LEU A 578 -26.31 -7.57 -6.64
CA LEU A 578 -27.42 -6.85 -7.25
C LEU A 578 -27.05 -5.39 -7.49
N THR A 579 -27.64 -4.82 -8.53
CA THR A 579 -27.67 -3.39 -8.80
C THR A 579 -29.12 -2.94 -8.86
N TRP A 580 -29.44 -1.85 -8.16
CA TRP A 580 -30.80 -1.32 -8.09
C TRP A 580 -30.81 0.21 -8.13
N GLN A 581 -31.60 0.76 -9.03
CA GLN A 581 -31.84 2.19 -9.17
C GLN A 581 -33.33 2.47 -8.83
N PRO A 582 -33.71 2.53 -7.54
CA PRO A 582 -35.09 2.73 -7.14
C PRO A 582 -35.69 4.05 -7.64
N LEU A 583 -34.84 5.05 -7.82
CA LEU A 583 -35.14 6.38 -8.32
C LEU A 583 -34.01 6.82 -9.28
N PRO A 584 -34.28 7.75 -10.21
CA PRO A 584 -33.20 8.28 -11.08
C PRO A 584 -32.02 8.88 -10.32
N GLN A 585 -32.24 9.36 -9.08
CA GLN A 585 -31.25 10.00 -8.22
C GLN A 585 -30.63 9.04 -7.20
N ALA A 586 -31.06 7.77 -7.17
CA ALA A 586 -30.62 6.79 -6.18
C ALA A 586 -30.05 5.54 -6.83
N SER A 587 -28.93 5.05 -6.31
CA SER A 587 -28.37 3.75 -6.69
C SER A 587 -27.97 2.94 -5.47
N VAL A 588 -28.08 1.62 -5.59
CA VAL A 588 -27.65 0.66 -4.58
C VAL A 588 -26.95 -0.49 -5.28
N THR A 589 -25.78 -0.85 -4.79
CA THR A 589 -25.09 -2.10 -5.15
C THR A 589 -24.83 -2.91 -3.88
N LEU A 590 -25.15 -4.19 -3.92
CA LEU A 590 -24.87 -5.13 -2.84
C LEU A 590 -24.21 -6.36 -3.44
N ASP A 591 -23.00 -6.71 -2.96
CA ASP A 591 -22.21 -7.79 -3.51
C ASP A 591 -21.69 -8.69 -2.36
N ALA A 592 -22.10 -9.97 -2.36
CA ALA A 592 -21.57 -11.01 -1.49
C ALA A 592 -20.47 -11.78 -2.21
N TYR A 593 -19.40 -12.15 -1.49
CA TYR A 593 -18.25 -12.83 -2.09
C TYR A 593 -17.63 -13.88 -1.18
N GLN A 594 -16.99 -14.86 -1.80
CA GLN A 594 -16.08 -15.81 -1.17
C GLN A 594 -14.80 -15.89 -1.99
N ILE A 595 -13.66 -15.76 -1.32
CA ILE A 595 -12.32 -15.86 -1.91
C ILE A 595 -11.55 -16.93 -1.13
N GLU A 596 -11.27 -18.06 -1.75
CA GLU A 596 -10.36 -19.09 -1.23
C GLU A 596 -8.98 -18.81 -1.79
N ILE A 597 -7.93 -18.84 -0.94
CA ILE A 597 -6.54 -18.79 -1.37
C ILE A 597 -5.82 -19.97 -0.76
N ARG A 598 -5.25 -20.81 -1.60
CA ARG A 598 -4.41 -21.94 -1.24
C ARG A 598 -2.95 -21.61 -1.44
N ASP A 599 -2.09 -22.32 -0.70
CA ASP A 599 -0.65 -22.17 -0.78
C ASP A 599 -0.18 -20.73 -0.51
N ARG A 600 -0.81 -19.99 0.41
CA ARG A 600 -0.41 -18.61 0.75
C ARG A 600 1.04 -18.56 1.21
N ILE A 601 1.79 -17.64 0.59
CA ILE A 601 3.20 -17.43 0.94
C ILE A 601 3.28 -16.51 2.15
N ALA A 602 3.99 -16.97 3.18
CA ALA A 602 4.28 -16.18 4.37
C ALA A 602 5.71 -16.47 4.85
N LEU A 603 6.24 -15.56 5.67
CA LEU A 603 7.47 -15.77 6.41
C LEU A 603 7.16 -16.64 7.62
N THR A 604 7.97 -17.65 7.91
CA THR A 604 7.80 -18.50 9.11
C THR A 604 8.03 -17.69 10.38
N GLY A 605 7.54 -18.18 11.52
CA GLY A 605 8.09 -17.83 12.82
C GLY A 605 9.59 -18.17 12.92
N PHE A 606 10.25 -17.67 13.96
CA PHE A 606 11.63 -18.06 14.20
C PHE A 606 11.72 -19.54 14.63
N LEU A 607 12.59 -20.28 13.95
CA LEU A 607 13.00 -21.63 14.29
C LEU A 607 14.24 -21.56 15.18
N TYR A 608 14.21 -22.18 16.35
CA TYR A 608 15.27 -22.18 17.34
C TYR A 608 15.16 -23.37 18.30
N GLY A 609 16.16 -23.55 19.16
CA GLY A 609 16.20 -24.59 20.20
C GLY A 609 17.02 -25.81 19.78
N ASN A 610 17.19 -26.75 20.73
CA ASN A 610 18.15 -27.86 20.61
C ASN A 610 18.00 -28.69 19.32
N GLY A 611 16.77 -28.94 18.89
CA GLY A 611 16.53 -29.70 17.68
C GLY A 611 16.98 -28.93 16.41
N VAL A 612 16.76 -27.62 16.38
CA VAL A 612 17.24 -26.77 15.29
C VAL A 612 18.78 -26.72 15.32
N ASP A 613 19.37 -26.54 16.50
CA ASP A 613 20.83 -26.52 16.68
C ASP A 613 21.51 -27.80 16.19
N GLN A 614 20.91 -28.97 16.43
CA GLN A 614 21.41 -30.24 15.90
C GLN A 614 21.43 -30.26 14.38
N ILE A 615 20.37 -29.78 13.71
CA ILE A 615 20.31 -29.66 12.25
C ILE A 615 21.36 -28.69 11.74
N LEU A 616 21.48 -27.51 12.39
CA LEU A 616 22.43 -26.49 12.04
C LEU A 616 23.86 -27.01 12.11
N VAL A 617 24.25 -27.64 13.20
CA VAL A 617 25.59 -28.21 13.40
C VAL A 617 25.88 -29.32 12.41
N ALA A 618 24.93 -30.22 12.14
CA ALA A 618 25.07 -31.27 11.15
C ALA A 618 25.30 -30.74 9.71
N ASN A 619 24.89 -29.50 9.44
CA ASN A 619 25.08 -28.82 8.14
C ASN A 619 26.19 -27.74 8.17
N GLY A 620 27.06 -27.75 9.19
CA GLY A 620 28.23 -26.87 9.26
C GLY A 620 27.97 -25.46 9.78
N TYR A 621 26.80 -25.20 10.33
CA TYR A 621 26.44 -23.90 10.93
C TYR A 621 26.69 -23.88 12.45
N LYS A 622 26.75 -22.67 13.03
CA LYS A 622 26.90 -22.52 14.48
C LYS A 622 25.55 -22.79 15.19
N PRO A 623 25.54 -23.38 16.39
CA PRO A 623 24.34 -23.50 17.20
C PRO A 623 23.89 -22.12 17.72
N GLY A 624 22.60 -21.99 18.10
CA GLY A 624 22.04 -20.79 18.70
C GLY A 624 21.46 -19.79 17.68
N TYR A 625 21.52 -20.05 16.40
CA TYR A 625 20.87 -19.23 15.39
C TYR A 625 19.35 -19.30 15.55
N ARG A 626 18.69 -18.13 15.41
CA ARG A 626 17.25 -18.06 15.18
C ARG A 626 17.02 -17.85 13.69
N THR A 627 16.39 -18.81 13.02
CA THR A 627 16.24 -18.77 11.56
C THR A 627 14.76 -18.74 11.18
N LYS A 628 14.44 -17.96 10.14
CA LYS A 628 13.13 -17.97 9.49
C LYS A 628 13.32 -17.91 7.96
N TYR A 629 12.33 -18.36 7.20
CA TYR A 629 12.35 -18.36 5.74
C TYR A 629 10.92 -18.27 5.18
N PHE A 630 10.80 -17.90 3.89
CA PHE A 630 9.51 -17.91 3.22
C PHE A 630 9.05 -19.32 2.86
N THR A 631 7.75 -19.58 3.00
CA THR A 631 7.14 -20.87 2.64
C THR A 631 5.69 -20.66 2.21
N ASN A 632 5.12 -21.59 1.45
CA ASN A 632 3.69 -21.68 1.25
C ASN A 632 3.06 -22.20 2.54
N ALA A 633 2.57 -21.29 3.40
CA ALA A 633 2.34 -21.55 4.82
C ALA A 633 0.92 -21.97 5.17
N ALA A 634 -0.10 -21.45 4.46
CA ALA A 634 -1.48 -21.62 4.88
C ALA A 634 -2.49 -21.55 3.72
N ASP A 635 -3.63 -22.18 3.93
CA ASP A 635 -4.84 -22.03 3.12
C ASP A 635 -5.85 -21.16 3.87
N THR A 636 -6.56 -20.28 3.17
CA THR A 636 -7.52 -19.37 3.78
C THR A 636 -8.78 -19.21 2.96
N THR A 637 -9.90 -18.96 3.65
CA THR A 637 -11.17 -18.54 3.03
C THR A 637 -11.58 -17.19 3.61
N THR A 638 -11.78 -16.21 2.73
CA THR A 638 -12.35 -14.89 3.07
C THR A 638 -13.76 -14.80 2.52
N ARG A 639 -14.74 -14.47 3.37
CA ARG A 639 -16.15 -14.23 3.01
C ARG A 639 -16.53 -12.83 3.41
N GLY A 640 -17.35 -12.19 2.59
CA GLY A 640 -17.78 -10.84 2.91
C GLY A 640 -18.97 -10.34 2.08
N ILE A 641 -19.39 -9.14 2.46
CA ILE A 641 -20.48 -8.40 1.80
C ILE A 641 -20.05 -6.94 1.68
N ASP A 642 -20.23 -6.36 0.49
CA ASP A 642 -20.04 -4.95 0.21
C ASP A 642 -21.40 -4.33 -0.13
N LEU A 643 -21.71 -3.19 0.49
CA LEU A 643 -22.85 -2.34 0.17
C LEU A 643 -22.32 -0.95 -0.21
N VAL A 644 -22.78 -0.44 -1.34
CA VAL A 644 -22.59 0.98 -1.74
C VAL A 644 -23.94 1.52 -2.17
N ALA A 645 -24.33 2.65 -1.61
CA ALA A 645 -25.55 3.33 -1.97
C ALA A 645 -25.32 4.85 -2.02
N ASP A 646 -25.87 5.48 -3.05
CA ASP A 646 -25.83 6.92 -3.25
C ASP A 646 -27.27 7.43 -3.45
N TYR A 647 -27.56 8.60 -2.87
CA TYR A 647 -28.83 9.28 -3.06
C TYR A 647 -28.63 10.78 -3.16
N ARG A 648 -29.06 11.40 -4.26
CA ARG A 648 -29.01 12.84 -4.49
C ARG A 648 -30.40 13.46 -4.26
N VAL A 649 -30.45 14.52 -3.47
CA VAL A 649 -31.67 15.26 -3.16
C VAL A 649 -31.44 16.72 -3.51
N ASP A 650 -32.35 17.30 -4.27
CA ASP A 650 -32.41 18.73 -4.52
C ASP A 650 -33.41 19.37 -3.53
N TYR A 651 -32.93 20.25 -2.68
CA TYR A 651 -33.71 20.99 -1.68
C TYR A 651 -34.09 22.41 -2.16
N GLY A 652 -34.02 22.65 -3.46
CA GLY A 652 -34.33 23.94 -4.06
C GLY A 652 -33.35 25.05 -3.57
N ALA A 653 -33.89 26.09 -2.93
CA ALA A 653 -33.05 27.19 -2.44
C ALA A 653 -32.01 26.79 -1.37
N PHE A 654 -32.15 25.61 -0.76
CA PHE A 654 -31.16 25.06 0.19
C PHE A 654 -30.09 24.19 -0.50
N GLY A 655 -30.08 24.18 -1.84
CA GLY A 655 -29.06 23.50 -2.63
C GLY A 655 -29.28 22.00 -2.76
N GLN A 656 -28.24 21.30 -3.21
CA GLN A 656 -28.27 19.86 -3.46
C GLN A 656 -27.40 19.12 -2.45
N VAL A 657 -27.88 17.96 -1.99
CA VAL A 657 -27.13 17.05 -1.12
C VAL A 657 -26.99 15.69 -1.78
N LYS A 658 -25.77 15.20 -1.90
CA LYS A 658 -25.49 13.80 -2.23
C LYS A 658 -25.17 13.05 -0.93
N TYR A 659 -26.03 12.13 -0.53
CA TYR A 659 -25.80 11.19 0.55
C TYR A 659 -25.12 9.94 0.03
N GLY A 660 -24.17 9.39 0.79
CA GLY A 660 -23.47 8.15 0.48
C GLY A 660 -23.45 7.20 1.67
N ILE A 661 -23.62 5.90 1.39
CA ILE A 661 -23.42 4.82 2.36
C ILE A 661 -22.48 3.81 1.73
N GLY A 662 -21.34 3.56 2.40
CA GLY A 662 -20.42 2.50 2.05
C GLY A 662 -20.24 1.56 3.23
N ALA A 663 -20.49 0.26 3.07
CA ALA A 663 -20.26 -0.72 4.12
C ALA A 663 -19.55 -1.95 3.57
N ASN A 664 -18.59 -2.45 4.33
CA ASN A 664 -17.92 -3.73 4.08
C ASN A 664 -17.97 -4.57 5.34
N TYR A 665 -18.35 -5.82 5.19
CA TYR A 665 -18.11 -6.88 6.17
C TYR A 665 -17.20 -7.93 5.54
N ASN A 666 -16.12 -8.33 6.22
CA ASN A 666 -15.29 -9.45 5.78
C ASN A 666 -14.80 -10.28 6.97
N LYS A 667 -14.62 -11.56 6.73
CA LYS A 667 -14.07 -12.51 7.70
C LYS A 667 -13.17 -13.50 6.98
N THR A 668 -11.91 -13.53 7.40
CA THR A 668 -10.93 -14.54 6.94
C THR A 668 -10.82 -15.65 7.97
N VAL A 669 -10.80 -16.89 7.50
CA VAL A 669 -10.58 -18.12 8.27
C VAL A 669 -9.38 -18.84 7.67
N ILE A 670 -8.55 -19.45 8.51
CA ILE A 670 -7.47 -20.34 8.09
C ILE A 670 -8.05 -21.73 8.01
N ASP A 671 -8.02 -22.33 6.81
CA ASP A 671 -8.56 -23.66 6.53
C ASP A 671 -7.53 -24.77 6.74
N GLY A 672 -6.25 -24.43 6.56
CA GLY A 672 -5.13 -25.33 6.75
C GLY A 672 -3.82 -24.59 6.97
N ILE A 673 -2.90 -25.24 7.68
CA ILE A 673 -1.54 -24.74 7.92
C ILE A 673 -0.56 -25.82 7.47
N LYS A 674 0.52 -25.42 6.80
CA LYS A 674 1.59 -26.34 6.39
C LYS A 674 2.20 -26.99 7.63
N GLN A 675 2.33 -28.29 7.56
CA GLN A 675 2.90 -29.09 8.65
C GLN A 675 4.39 -28.78 8.83
N THR A 676 4.84 -28.81 10.09
CA THR A 676 6.28 -28.74 10.42
C THR A 676 7.05 -29.80 9.63
N PRO A 677 8.16 -29.45 8.94
CA PRO A 677 8.98 -30.39 8.18
C PRO A 677 9.39 -31.63 8.97
N ALA A 678 9.49 -32.76 8.30
CA ALA A 678 9.86 -34.02 8.92
C ALA A 678 11.22 -33.98 9.61
N SER A 679 12.18 -33.24 9.04
CA SER A 679 13.51 -33.01 9.63
C SER A 679 13.43 -32.31 10.99
N LEU A 680 12.61 -31.27 11.11
CA LEU A 680 12.41 -30.54 12.36
C LEU A 680 11.66 -31.40 13.40
N LYS A 681 10.62 -32.15 12.98
CA LYS A 681 9.90 -33.10 13.87
C LYS A 681 10.82 -34.21 14.39
N ALA A 682 11.66 -34.79 13.53
CA ALA A 682 12.61 -35.83 13.90
C ALA A 682 13.67 -35.32 14.88
N ALA A 683 14.03 -34.03 14.82
CA ALA A 683 14.91 -33.39 15.78
C ALA A 683 14.18 -32.91 17.06
N GLY A 684 12.92 -33.34 17.27
CA GLY A 684 12.13 -33.02 18.46
C GLY A 684 11.59 -31.57 18.49
N ASN A 685 11.62 -30.87 17.34
CA ASN A 685 11.10 -29.51 17.25
C ASN A 685 9.64 -29.51 16.75
N ASN A 686 8.74 -29.01 17.58
CA ASN A 686 7.31 -28.92 17.29
C ASN A 686 6.85 -27.47 17.04
N LEU A 687 7.76 -26.55 16.72
CA LEU A 687 7.39 -25.16 16.41
C LEU A 687 6.50 -25.12 15.16
N GLU A 688 5.40 -24.40 15.26
CA GLU A 688 4.54 -24.14 14.10
C GLU A 688 5.26 -23.18 13.15
N LEU A 689 5.34 -23.53 11.86
CA LEU A 689 5.94 -22.66 10.84
C LEU A 689 5.16 -21.35 10.69
N PHE A 690 3.83 -21.43 10.83
CA PHE A 690 2.94 -20.28 10.77
C PHE A 690 2.30 -20.08 12.14
N ASP A 691 2.97 -19.29 12.97
CA ASP A 691 2.66 -19.14 14.36
C ASP A 691 1.36 -18.37 14.65
N ARG A 692 0.93 -18.41 15.92
CA ARG A 692 -0.31 -17.77 16.39
C ARG A 692 -0.37 -16.28 16.10
N VAL A 693 0.75 -15.57 16.14
CA VAL A 693 0.83 -14.13 15.89
C VAL A 693 0.57 -13.86 14.40
N ALA A 694 1.26 -14.58 13.52
CA ALA A 694 1.08 -14.49 12.08
C ALA A 694 -0.35 -14.85 11.64
N GLN A 695 -0.96 -15.90 12.27
CA GLN A 695 -2.38 -16.23 12.10
C GLN A 695 -3.30 -15.08 12.51
N GLY A 696 -2.95 -14.36 13.59
CA GLY A 696 -3.68 -13.19 14.08
C GLY A 696 -3.75 -12.06 13.06
N TYR A 697 -2.63 -11.79 12.38
CA TYR A 697 -2.58 -10.74 11.34
C TYR A 697 -3.50 -11.03 10.17
N LEU A 698 -3.70 -12.27 9.78
CA LEU A 698 -4.61 -12.62 8.69
C LEU A 698 -6.08 -12.62 9.10
N THR A 699 -6.40 -12.83 10.39
CA THR A 699 -7.78 -13.16 10.82
C THR A 699 -8.46 -12.09 11.65
N VAL A 700 -7.72 -11.35 12.49
CA VAL A 700 -8.30 -10.48 13.53
C VAL A 700 -7.62 -9.11 13.67
N ALA A 701 -6.50 -8.87 13.01
CA ALA A 701 -5.78 -7.60 13.08
C ALA A 701 -6.35 -6.52 12.13
N ASN A 702 -7.26 -6.89 11.23
CA ASN A 702 -8.02 -5.95 10.39
C ASN A 702 -9.47 -5.85 10.89
N PRO A 703 -10.13 -4.68 10.80
CA PRO A 703 -11.53 -4.55 11.19
C PRO A 703 -12.41 -5.42 10.29
N LYS A 704 -13.30 -6.21 10.91
CA LYS A 704 -14.25 -7.06 10.17
C LYS A 704 -15.34 -6.25 9.51
N THR A 705 -15.71 -5.11 10.08
CA THR A 705 -16.74 -4.21 9.55
C THR A 705 -16.17 -2.81 9.44
N LYS A 706 -16.42 -2.17 8.31
CA LYS A 706 -16.19 -0.75 8.11
C LYS A 706 -17.45 -0.15 7.51
N LEU A 707 -17.94 0.95 8.09
CA LEU A 707 -19.10 1.71 7.62
C LEU A 707 -18.67 3.16 7.38
N ILE A 708 -19.00 3.70 6.23
CA ILE A 708 -18.80 5.11 5.86
C ILE A 708 -20.17 5.68 5.56
N LEU A 709 -20.56 6.74 6.26
CA LEU A 709 -21.71 7.57 5.96
C LEU A 709 -21.20 8.93 5.51
N SER A 710 -21.66 9.42 4.37
CA SER A 710 -21.20 10.70 3.83
C SER A 710 -22.34 11.58 3.36
N ALA A 711 -22.11 12.89 3.40
CA ALA A 711 -22.99 13.90 2.82
C ALA A 711 -22.12 14.98 2.15
N ASN A 712 -22.36 15.22 0.86
CA ASN A 712 -21.79 16.33 0.11
C ASN A 712 -22.92 17.31 -0.19
N TRP A 713 -22.90 18.47 0.49
CA TRP A 713 -23.91 19.51 0.34
C TRP A 713 -23.34 20.69 -0.43
N GLN A 714 -23.98 21.01 -1.53
CA GLN A 714 -23.67 22.15 -2.40
C GLN A 714 -24.78 23.19 -2.31
N ILE A 715 -24.47 24.38 -1.81
CA ILE A 715 -25.38 25.50 -1.70
C ILE A 715 -24.67 26.78 -2.14
N GLU A 716 -25.19 27.41 -3.21
CA GLU A 716 -24.58 28.60 -3.82
C GLU A 716 -23.06 28.41 -4.07
N ARG A 717 -22.23 29.18 -3.36
CA ARG A 717 -20.76 29.11 -3.44
C ARG A 717 -20.13 28.23 -2.36
N PHE A 718 -20.93 27.59 -1.49
CA PHE A 718 -20.44 26.68 -0.47
C PHE A 718 -20.53 25.22 -0.89
N THR A 719 -19.54 24.46 -0.54
CA THR A 719 -19.55 23.01 -0.53
C THR A 719 -19.19 22.50 0.86
N VAL A 720 -20.06 21.70 1.46
CA VAL A 720 -19.84 21.08 2.77
C VAL A 720 -19.74 19.58 2.59
N ASN A 721 -18.60 19.01 2.97
CA ASN A 721 -18.34 17.58 2.96
C ASN A 721 -18.31 17.07 4.40
N ALA A 722 -19.17 16.16 4.76
CA ALA A 722 -19.18 15.50 6.04
C ALA A 722 -19.12 13.99 5.84
N ALA A 723 -18.26 13.30 6.59
CA ALA A 723 -18.18 11.84 6.59
C ALA A 723 -18.06 11.33 8.03
N VAL A 724 -18.78 10.23 8.31
CA VAL A 724 -18.68 9.50 9.57
C VAL A 724 -18.26 8.08 9.26
N THR A 725 -17.09 7.67 9.75
CA THR A 725 -16.55 6.33 9.53
C THR A 725 -16.52 5.54 10.84
N ARG A 726 -17.14 4.36 10.82
CA ARG A 726 -17.02 3.38 11.90
C ARG A 726 -15.99 2.32 11.52
N TYR A 727 -14.98 2.16 12.35
CA TYR A 727 -14.07 1.01 12.31
C TYR A 727 -14.45 0.01 13.41
N ASP A 728 -14.53 -1.28 13.06
CA ASP A 728 -14.76 -2.32 14.03
C ASP A 728 -13.52 -2.59 14.89
N LYS A 729 -13.71 -3.35 15.98
CA LYS A 729 -12.60 -3.77 16.85
C LYS A 729 -11.58 -4.61 16.09
N VAL A 730 -10.33 -4.52 16.53
CA VAL A 730 -9.22 -5.36 16.05
C VAL A 730 -8.52 -6.01 17.25
N ILE A 731 -7.83 -7.12 17.02
CA ILE A 731 -7.13 -7.86 18.07
C ILE A 731 -5.67 -8.05 17.68
N ALA A 732 -4.76 -7.57 18.52
CA ALA A 732 -3.34 -7.93 18.49
C ALA A 732 -3.19 -9.26 19.23
N ARG A 733 -2.83 -10.31 18.50
CA ARG A 733 -2.48 -11.60 19.12
C ARG A 733 -1.02 -11.61 19.54
N ASP A 734 -0.75 -12.09 20.72
CA ASP A 734 0.59 -12.40 21.22
C ASP A 734 0.86 -13.91 21.10
N ALA A 735 2.12 -14.33 21.24
CA ALA A 735 2.49 -15.74 21.36
C ALA A 735 1.78 -16.42 22.55
N ASN A 736 1.68 -15.72 23.69
CA ASN A 736 0.87 -16.11 24.83
C ASN A 736 -0.54 -15.52 24.75
N PRO A 737 -1.62 -16.33 24.69
CA PRO A 737 -3.00 -15.85 24.64
C PRO A 737 -3.41 -14.86 25.73
N ASP A 738 -2.79 -14.93 26.90
CA ASP A 738 -3.08 -14.05 28.04
C ASP A 738 -2.68 -12.59 27.78
N TYR A 739 -1.84 -12.35 26.80
CA TYR A 739 -1.36 -11.02 26.36
C TYR A 739 -2.07 -10.52 25.11
N ASP A 740 -3.13 -11.18 24.65
CA ASP A 740 -3.95 -10.66 23.56
C ASP A 740 -4.59 -9.32 23.93
N VAL A 741 -4.48 -8.35 23.03
CA VAL A 741 -5.04 -7.01 23.24
C VAL A 741 -6.15 -6.74 22.23
N THR A 742 -7.34 -6.40 22.74
CA THR A 742 -8.46 -5.95 21.92
C THR A 742 -8.52 -4.43 21.91
N TYR A 743 -8.47 -3.84 20.72
CA TYR A 743 -8.72 -2.41 20.48
C TYR A 743 -10.17 -2.25 20.04
N GLY A 744 -10.95 -1.45 20.78
CA GLY A 744 -12.39 -1.29 20.60
C GLY A 744 -12.78 -0.59 19.30
N ALA A 745 -14.02 -0.76 18.89
CA ALA A 745 -14.59 -0.07 17.75
C ALA A 745 -14.70 1.44 18.00
N LYS A 746 -14.42 2.26 16.95
CA LYS A 746 -14.45 3.71 17.04
C LYS A 746 -15.24 4.32 15.88
N TRP A 747 -15.82 5.49 16.14
CA TRP A 747 -16.46 6.35 15.16
C TRP A 747 -15.64 7.62 14.97
N LEU A 748 -15.27 7.93 13.75
CA LEU A 748 -14.54 9.15 13.39
C LEU A 748 -15.42 10.01 12.51
N THR A 749 -15.33 11.33 12.69
CA THR A 749 -16.05 12.32 11.88
C THR A 749 -15.05 13.20 11.17
N ASP A 750 -15.17 13.32 9.86
CA ASP A 750 -14.41 14.24 9.01
C ASP A 750 -15.37 15.32 8.49
N LEU A 751 -14.91 16.57 8.45
CA LEU A 751 -15.69 17.71 7.96
C LEU A 751 -14.79 18.65 7.14
N GLU A 752 -15.26 19.06 5.96
CA GLU A 752 -14.65 20.13 5.17
C GLU A 752 -15.73 21.13 4.76
N VAL A 753 -15.42 22.40 4.83
CA VAL A 753 -16.23 23.51 4.27
C VAL A 753 -15.35 24.22 3.26
N ALA A 754 -15.79 24.23 2.00
CA ALA A 754 -15.16 24.97 0.91
C ALA A 754 -16.05 26.12 0.46
N TYR A 755 -15.43 27.22 0.06
CA TYR A 755 -16.09 28.41 -0.46
C TYR A 755 -15.43 28.87 -1.76
N ALA A 756 -16.21 28.98 -2.83
CA ALA A 756 -15.76 29.52 -4.11
C ALA A 756 -15.76 31.06 -4.02
N LEU A 757 -14.58 31.65 -3.80
CA LEU A 757 -14.40 33.11 -3.77
C LEU A 757 -14.72 33.73 -5.12
N THR A 758 -14.25 33.08 -6.18
CA THR A 758 -14.57 33.36 -7.59
C THR A 758 -14.87 32.03 -8.30
N ASP A 759 -15.21 32.07 -9.56
CA ASP A 759 -15.45 30.86 -10.36
C ASP A 759 -14.15 30.02 -10.54
N ASN A 760 -12.99 30.63 -10.31
CA ASN A 760 -11.67 30.02 -10.49
C ASN A 760 -10.91 29.81 -9.17
N PHE A 761 -11.35 30.38 -8.04
CA PHE A 761 -10.58 30.42 -6.80
C PHE A 761 -11.39 29.90 -5.62
N ASP A 762 -10.91 28.81 -5.02
CA ASP A 762 -11.54 28.13 -3.89
C ASP A 762 -10.67 28.18 -2.65
N ILE A 763 -11.32 28.33 -1.48
CA ILE A 763 -10.70 28.13 -0.17
C ILE A 763 -11.49 27.06 0.57
N ALA A 764 -10.80 26.10 1.18
CA ALA A 764 -11.40 25.11 2.05
C ALA A 764 -10.72 25.09 3.43
N VAL A 765 -11.51 24.82 4.46
CA VAL A 765 -11.06 24.53 5.81
C VAL A 765 -11.69 23.22 6.24
N GLY A 766 -10.89 22.30 6.75
CA GLY A 766 -11.37 20.98 7.12
C GLY A 766 -10.69 20.43 8.36
N ALA A 767 -11.30 19.38 8.88
CA ALA A 767 -10.76 18.58 9.96
C ALA A 767 -11.05 17.10 9.72
N ASN A 768 -9.99 16.32 9.75
CA ASN A 768 -10.05 14.86 9.80
C ASN A 768 -10.08 14.44 11.27
N ASN A 769 -10.99 13.50 11.61
CA ASN A 769 -11.23 13.13 13.01
C ASN A 769 -11.53 14.37 13.89
N LEU A 770 -12.54 15.12 13.48
CA LEU A 770 -12.97 16.40 14.08
C LEU A 770 -13.06 16.38 15.61
N PHE A 771 -13.49 15.26 16.19
CA PHE A 771 -13.71 15.10 17.63
C PHE A 771 -12.51 14.50 18.38
N ASP A 772 -11.32 14.44 17.75
CA ASP A 772 -10.07 13.96 18.34
C ASP A 772 -10.17 12.54 18.95
N VAL A 773 -10.93 11.66 18.31
CA VAL A 773 -11.07 10.26 18.77
C VAL A 773 -9.71 9.56 18.70
N ARG A 774 -9.31 8.91 19.81
CA ARG A 774 -8.04 8.19 19.94
C ARG A 774 -8.23 6.69 19.87
N ALA A 775 -7.22 6.00 19.37
CA ALA A 775 -7.10 4.56 19.53
C ALA A 775 -6.99 4.20 21.02
N ASP A 776 -7.38 2.98 21.38
CA ASP A 776 -7.16 2.50 22.74
C ASP A 776 -5.66 2.38 23.03
N ASN A 777 -5.28 2.61 24.27
CA ASN A 777 -3.87 2.51 24.68
C ASN A 777 -3.34 1.10 24.40
N SER A 778 -2.07 1.06 23.96
CA SER A 778 -1.34 -0.21 23.89
C SER A 778 -1.22 -0.79 25.29
N ALA A 779 -1.63 -2.05 25.47
CA ALA A 779 -1.39 -2.76 26.71
C ALA A 779 0.07 -3.23 26.70
N PHE A 780 0.96 -2.45 27.30
CA PHE A 780 2.25 -2.96 27.70
C PHE A 780 2.10 -3.54 29.11
N PRO A 781 2.83 -4.63 29.44
CA PRO A 781 2.85 -5.17 30.79
C PRO A 781 3.14 -4.05 31.79
N ALA A 782 2.51 -4.14 32.97
CA ALA A 782 2.87 -3.28 34.08
C ALA A 782 4.37 -3.38 34.32
N GLY A 783 5.12 -2.27 34.12
CA GLY A 783 6.58 -2.25 34.14
C GLY A 783 7.26 -1.93 32.82
N ASP A 784 6.55 -1.44 31.79
CA ASP A 784 7.22 -0.83 30.65
C ASP A 784 8.02 0.38 31.10
N VAL A 785 9.31 0.11 31.26
CA VAL A 785 10.29 1.13 31.72
C VAL A 785 10.85 1.98 30.56
N ASN A 786 10.42 1.72 29.32
CA ASN A 786 11.01 2.31 28.11
C ASN A 786 10.21 3.46 27.51
N GLY A 787 8.94 3.64 27.92
CA GLY A 787 8.09 4.71 27.38
C GLY A 787 7.66 4.47 25.92
N PHE A 788 7.29 3.27 25.56
CA PHE A 788 6.84 2.91 24.21
C PHE A 788 5.58 3.68 23.77
N PRO A 789 5.23 3.68 22.47
CA PRO A 789 4.06 4.41 21.96
C PRO A 789 2.77 4.14 22.73
N LYS A 790 2.00 5.20 22.97
CA LYS A 790 0.73 5.14 23.71
C LYS A 790 -0.29 4.20 23.05
N PHE A 791 -0.30 4.16 21.72
CA PHE A 791 -1.33 3.48 20.93
C PHE A 791 -0.81 2.23 20.24
N GLY A 792 -1.70 1.25 20.06
CA GLY A 792 -1.36 -0.02 19.41
C GLY A 792 -1.04 0.15 17.93
N SER A 793 -0.02 -0.59 17.50
CA SER A 793 0.48 -0.55 16.11
C SER A 793 -0.51 -1.08 15.06
N ILE A 794 -1.58 -1.78 15.46
CA ILE A 794 -2.61 -2.30 14.57
C ILE A 794 -3.88 -1.44 14.50
N SER A 795 -3.87 -0.21 15.02
CA SER A 795 -5.02 0.70 14.87
C SER A 795 -5.44 0.79 13.40
N PRO A 796 -6.75 0.63 13.06
CA PRO A 796 -7.23 0.71 11.69
C PRO A 796 -7.38 2.16 11.19
N PHE A 797 -7.12 3.15 12.02
CA PHE A 797 -7.14 4.58 11.73
C PHE A 797 -5.96 5.28 12.37
N ASP A 798 -5.72 6.54 11.97
CA ASP A 798 -4.59 7.34 12.43
C ASP A 798 -4.63 7.53 13.97
N PRO A 799 -3.61 7.06 14.69
CA PRO A 799 -3.59 7.14 16.14
C PRO A 799 -3.22 8.54 16.68
N TYR A 800 -2.77 9.48 15.82
CA TYR A 800 -2.29 10.80 16.25
C TYR A 800 -3.42 11.76 16.58
N GLY A 801 -4.69 11.42 16.28
CA GLY A 801 -5.87 12.15 16.67
C GLY A 801 -6.42 13.11 15.62
N GLY A 802 -7.07 14.20 16.06
CA GLY A 802 -7.66 15.18 15.16
C GLY A 802 -6.62 15.96 14.37
N PHE A 803 -6.88 16.18 13.08
CA PHE A 803 -6.00 16.88 12.15
C PHE A 803 -6.79 17.96 11.40
N TRP A 804 -6.42 19.24 11.57
CA TRP A 804 -7.02 20.32 10.81
C TRP A 804 -6.18 20.69 9.59
N TYR A 805 -6.83 21.20 8.56
CA TYR A 805 -6.14 21.70 7.36
C TYR A 805 -6.88 22.87 6.72
N THR A 806 -6.13 23.61 5.93
CA THR A 806 -6.66 24.61 4.99
C THR A 806 -6.10 24.34 3.60
N ARG A 807 -6.93 24.56 2.58
CA ARG A 807 -6.56 24.39 1.17
C ARG A 807 -6.99 25.62 0.38
N ILE A 808 -6.14 26.06 -0.49
CA ILE A 808 -6.38 27.10 -1.49
C ILE A 808 -6.15 26.47 -2.85
N ALA A 809 -7.10 26.65 -3.77
CA ALA A 809 -7.03 26.13 -5.13
C ALA A 809 -7.39 27.22 -6.15
N TYR A 810 -6.68 27.22 -7.26
CA TYR A 810 -6.95 28.08 -8.42
C TYR A 810 -7.04 27.21 -9.68
N ASN A 811 -8.15 27.32 -10.39
CA ASN A 811 -8.43 26.65 -11.65
C ASN A 811 -8.40 27.68 -12.78
N PHE A 812 -7.78 27.35 -13.92
CA PHE A 812 -7.58 28.30 -15.04
C PHE A 812 -7.74 27.62 -16.39
#